data_ee3fdff7efb997f9a4724120dc69b450
#
_entry.id   ee3fdff7efb997f9a4724120dc69b450
#
_cell.length_a   1.000
_cell.length_b   1.000
_cell.length_c   1.000
_cell.angle_alpha   90.00
_cell.angle_beta   90.00
_cell.angle_gamma   90.00
#
_symmetry.space_group_name_H-M   'P 1'
#
loop_
_entity.id
_entity.type
_entity.pdbx_description
1 polymer ?
#
loop_
_entity_poly.entity_id
_entity_poly.type
_entity_poly.pdbx_seq_one_letter_code
_entity_poly.pdbx_strand_id
1 'polypeptide(L)'
;MASISAPESLPKFSRLWMGRVWLVLCCFLSPILSAQTVPLVNPLDALSKAEIIATVELLKTQGKTNENTRFPLIDLKEPTKDDVLGSAGRVPPRREAFVVTYDHASNRTFEAVIDLKTKTIISWKEIPGVQPSFVEDDPRILEQAIRADSRWQEAMRKRGISDLENVVIIDWAGGFFGVPDEDGFRFERGASYYRGSSKDGSLRPIEGVIAYVNLNTGKVFKFVDTGVVPVPRIGAGLGAISVDKPRATPKPLEIVQREGADFEISDGQVHWQNWRFHFALRPREGLVVDTVAYEDRGRLRSVLYRGSLSEMVVPYGDPNPGWFFRNAFDVGENSMGLYADSLEPLTDAPSNATFINAVLADDKGVPFEIPRAIALYEKDGGLLWKHYDDKLKHNESRRARQLVLAWIATVGNYEYGFNWIFHQDGTLEMEVILSGFVETKALQLTGNLTNHTDEYSHLLTGTLSGVHHQHFFNFRLDMDVDGITNSVVEQNVEPLAQSSANPYGNAFTMKETLLRNEGEAQRLINLASSRKWKIVNPSKLNATGEPVGYTLVAGENSFPFAWPDSWIRKRAGFVNAHLWVTPYEPSQMHAAGFYVNQSKGGDGLPAWTQAMRSIENRDIVLWYTMGITHIPRPEDWPVMPVHSASFKVVPNGFFAQNPVLDLPH
;
A
#
# COMPACT_ATOMS: atom_id res chain seq x y z
N MET A 1 -41.71 38.26 -17.36
CA MET A 1 -41.88 39.34 -18.37
C MET A 1 -40.52 39.69 -18.92
N ALA A 2 -40.49 39.74 -20.22
CA ALA A 2 -39.50 40.19 -21.17
C ALA A 2 -38.38 39.19 -21.53
N SER A 3 -38.68 38.47 -22.57
CA SER A 3 -37.90 37.95 -23.68
C SER A 3 -37.16 39.04 -24.46
N ILE A 4 -35.99 38.77 -25.05
CA ILE A 4 -35.52 39.32 -26.35
C ILE A 4 -34.37 38.39 -26.80
N SER A 5 -34.56 37.60 -27.73
CA SER A 5 -34.30 37.35 -29.17
C SER A 5 -32.91 37.77 -29.71
N ALA A 6 -32.27 36.80 -30.37
CA ALA A 6 -31.17 36.99 -31.32
C ALA A 6 -31.59 37.77 -32.57
N PRO A 7 -30.68 38.29 -33.36
CA PRO A 7 -30.79 38.09 -34.79
C PRO A 7 -29.50 37.73 -35.54
N GLU A 8 -29.79 37.21 -36.70
CA GLU A 8 -29.04 36.67 -37.81
C GLU A 8 -28.14 37.60 -38.57
N SER A 9 -27.32 36.93 -39.38
CA SER A 9 -26.95 37.17 -40.77
C SER A 9 -25.65 37.90 -41.14
N LEU A 10 -24.85 37.12 -41.86
CA LEU A 10 -23.73 37.52 -42.73
C LEU A 10 -24.17 38.45 -43.87
N PRO A 11 -23.20 39.20 -44.48
CA PRO A 11 -23.03 39.08 -45.92
C PRO A 11 -21.61 38.83 -46.39
N LYS A 12 -21.55 38.13 -47.54
CA LYS A 12 -20.38 37.93 -48.40
C LYS A 12 -19.99 39.25 -49.10
N PHE A 13 -18.69 39.54 -49.24
CA PHE A 13 -18.15 40.13 -50.49
C PHE A 13 -16.65 39.85 -50.68
N SER A 14 -16.30 39.79 -51.95
CA SER A 14 -15.22 39.29 -52.74
C SER A 14 -13.82 39.99 -52.62
N ARG A 15 -12.81 39.14 -52.82
CA ARG A 15 -11.52 39.22 -53.55
C ARG A 15 -10.72 40.53 -53.71
N LEU A 16 -9.41 40.32 -53.54
CA LEU A 16 -8.21 40.97 -54.07
C LEU A 16 -7.59 42.08 -53.22
N TRP A 17 -6.42 41.80 -52.62
CA TRP A 17 -5.11 42.35 -53.05
C TRP A 17 -3.96 41.72 -52.19
N MET A 18 -2.83 41.46 -52.87
CA MET A 18 -1.58 40.94 -52.30
C MET A 18 -0.93 41.96 -51.35
N GLY A 19 -0.50 41.50 -50.18
CA GLY A 19 0.40 42.25 -49.32
C GLY A 19 1.06 41.28 -48.30
N ARG A 20 2.36 41.05 -48.47
CA ARG A 20 3.18 40.25 -47.56
C ARG A 20 3.15 40.88 -46.17
N VAL A 21 2.55 40.21 -45.20
CA VAL A 21 2.72 40.49 -43.78
C VAL A 21 3.19 39.18 -43.12
N TRP A 22 4.37 39.24 -42.53
CA TRP A 22 4.91 38.18 -41.69
C TRP A 22 4.05 38.08 -40.41
N LEU A 23 3.20 37.05 -40.30
CA LEU A 23 2.53 36.69 -39.08
C LEU A 23 3.50 35.83 -38.25
N VAL A 24 4.04 36.43 -37.21
CA VAL A 24 4.69 35.66 -36.12
C VAL A 24 3.58 34.92 -35.39
N LEU A 25 3.41 33.65 -35.71
CA LEU A 25 2.54 32.73 -35.00
C LEU A 25 3.26 32.33 -33.69
N CYS A 26 2.99 33.04 -32.59
CA CYS A 26 3.33 32.56 -31.25
C CYS A 26 2.45 31.36 -30.97
N CYS A 27 2.92 30.17 -31.33
CA CYS A 27 2.41 28.92 -30.76
C CYS A 27 2.82 28.92 -29.29
N PHE A 28 1.89 29.17 -28.40
CA PHE A 28 2.01 28.73 -27.01
C PHE A 28 1.98 27.19 -27.01
N LEU A 29 3.14 26.58 -27.18
CA LEU A 29 3.38 25.19 -26.84
C LEU A 29 3.39 25.14 -25.31
N SER A 30 2.27 24.84 -24.74
CA SER A 30 2.27 24.29 -23.36
C SER A 30 3.22 23.09 -23.37
N PRO A 31 4.23 23.02 -22.50
CA PRO A 31 5.03 21.83 -22.39
C PRO A 31 4.10 20.69 -21.95
N ILE A 32 3.80 19.76 -22.85
CA ILE A 32 3.30 18.45 -22.45
C ILE A 32 4.45 17.88 -21.62
N LEU A 33 4.27 17.84 -20.29
CA LEU A 33 5.17 17.11 -19.39
C LEU A 33 5.18 15.66 -19.88
N SER A 34 6.19 15.30 -20.66
CA SER A 34 6.42 13.92 -21.05
C SER A 34 6.85 13.16 -19.80
N ALA A 35 6.05 12.18 -19.40
CA ALA A 35 6.48 11.20 -18.41
C ALA A 35 7.82 10.59 -18.88
N GLN A 36 8.84 10.70 -18.05
CA GLN A 36 10.15 10.10 -18.35
C GLN A 36 10.04 8.59 -18.15
N THR A 37 10.22 7.83 -19.22
CA THR A 37 10.50 6.39 -19.12
C THR A 37 11.95 6.24 -18.68
N VAL A 38 12.16 5.74 -17.46
CA VAL A 38 13.51 5.44 -16.98
C VAL A 38 14.12 4.32 -17.83
N PRO A 39 15.33 4.49 -18.39
CA PRO A 39 16.01 3.41 -19.12
C PRO A 39 16.26 2.21 -18.21
N LEU A 40 16.11 1.00 -18.73
CA LEU A 40 16.30 -0.26 -18.00
C LEU A 40 17.80 -0.51 -17.78
N VAL A 41 18.36 0.04 -16.72
CA VAL A 41 19.80 0.00 -16.41
C VAL A 41 20.08 -0.77 -15.12
N ASN A 42 19.14 -0.75 -14.17
CA ASN A 42 19.32 -1.38 -12.86
C ASN A 42 18.81 -2.83 -12.88
N PRO A 43 19.54 -3.80 -12.30
CA PRO A 43 19.08 -5.20 -12.23
C PRO A 43 17.78 -5.38 -11.44
N LEU A 44 17.40 -4.40 -10.62
CA LEU A 44 16.15 -4.38 -9.83
C LEU A 44 15.00 -3.65 -10.53
N ASP A 45 15.18 -3.10 -11.74
CA ASP A 45 14.08 -2.51 -12.49
C ASP A 45 12.94 -3.51 -12.73
N ALA A 46 11.69 -3.03 -12.72
CA ALA A 46 10.53 -3.84 -13.08
C ALA A 46 10.68 -4.43 -14.51
N LEU A 47 9.91 -5.48 -14.81
CA LEU A 47 9.90 -6.06 -16.16
C LEU A 47 9.36 -5.05 -17.18
N SER A 48 10.06 -4.96 -18.31
CA SER A 48 9.60 -4.16 -19.46
C SER A 48 8.45 -4.85 -20.20
N LYS A 49 7.70 -4.09 -21.03
CA LYS A 49 6.68 -4.64 -21.93
C LYS A 49 7.21 -5.80 -22.78
N ALA A 50 8.43 -5.67 -23.32
CA ALA A 50 9.04 -6.70 -24.15
C ALA A 50 9.38 -7.98 -23.36
N GLU A 51 9.84 -7.85 -22.13
CA GLU A 51 10.13 -8.98 -21.25
C GLU A 51 8.86 -9.70 -20.81
N ILE A 52 7.78 -8.98 -20.50
CA ILE A 52 6.46 -9.57 -20.20
C ILE A 52 5.94 -10.37 -21.40
N ILE A 53 5.94 -9.77 -22.60
CA ILE A 53 5.50 -10.43 -23.82
C ILE A 53 6.33 -11.70 -24.08
N ALA A 54 7.66 -11.60 -24.00
CA ALA A 54 8.55 -12.73 -24.23
C ALA A 54 8.32 -13.88 -23.23
N THR A 55 8.03 -13.54 -21.97
CA THR A 55 7.69 -14.48 -20.89
C THR A 55 6.42 -15.27 -21.22
N VAL A 56 5.35 -14.57 -21.58
CA VAL A 56 4.05 -15.17 -21.89
C VAL A 56 4.12 -16.00 -23.16
N GLU A 57 4.78 -15.51 -24.22
CA GLU A 57 4.96 -16.25 -25.48
C GLU A 57 5.76 -17.54 -25.29
N LEU A 58 6.80 -17.51 -24.46
CA LEU A 58 7.56 -18.70 -24.14
C LEU A 58 6.69 -19.77 -23.46
N LEU A 59 5.89 -19.38 -22.44
CA LEU A 59 4.99 -20.30 -21.76
C LEU A 59 3.94 -20.88 -22.71
N LYS A 60 3.38 -20.08 -23.62
CA LYS A 60 2.43 -20.53 -24.65
C LYS A 60 3.08 -21.52 -25.62
N THR A 61 4.24 -21.19 -26.16
CA THR A 61 4.93 -22.05 -27.15
C THR A 61 5.41 -23.36 -26.56
N GLN A 62 5.70 -23.39 -25.26
CA GLN A 62 6.08 -24.62 -24.55
C GLN A 62 4.86 -25.42 -24.02
N GLY A 63 3.62 -25.04 -24.39
CA GLY A 63 2.39 -25.72 -24.00
C GLY A 63 2.10 -25.69 -22.51
N LYS A 64 2.59 -24.64 -21.80
CA LYS A 64 2.37 -24.47 -20.36
C LYS A 64 1.07 -23.73 -20.04
N THR A 65 0.45 -23.11 -21.02
CA THR A 65 -0.78 -22.32 -20.87
C THR A 65 -1.82 -22.71 -21.95
N ASN A 66 -3.08 -22.51 -21.63
CA ASN A 66 -4.24 -22.74 -22.50
C ASN A 66 -5.23 -21.56 -22.36
N GLU A 67 -6.42 -21.65 -22.96
CA GLU A 67 -7.46 -20.60 -22.92
C GLU A 67 -8.02 -20.33 -21.51
N ASN A 68 -7.95 -21.31 -20.60
CA ASN A 68 -8.39 -21.21 -19.21
C ASN A 68 -7.29 -20.71 -18.27
N THR A 69 -6.08 -20.50 -18.79
CA THR A 69 -4.96 -20.03 -17.96
C THR A 69 -5.02 -18.54 -17.75
N ARG A 70 -4.85 -18.12 -16.50
CA ARG A 70 -4.67 -16.73 -16.07
C ARG A 70 -3.29 -16.58 -15.44
N PHE A 71 -2.82 -15.33 -15.37
CA PHE A 71 -1.54 -14.92 -14.82
C PHE A 71 -1.77 -14.00 -13.61
N PRO A 72 -2.09 -14.55 -12.44
CA PRO A 72 -2.26 -13.75 -11.23
C PRO A 72 -1.02 -12.89 -10.88
N LEU A 73 0.17 -13.31 -11.33
CA LEU A 73 1.40 -12.57 -11.13
C LEU A 73 2.40 -12.82 -12.27
N ILE A 74 2.92 -11.74 -12.84
CA ILE A 74 4.16 -11.73 -13.65
C ILE A 74 5.03 -10.61 -13.08
N ASP A 75 6.18 -10.96 -12.50
CA ASP A 75 7.09 -10.01 -11.89
C ASP A 75 8.55 -10.37 -12.14
N LEU A 76 9.45 -9.44 -11.85
CA LEU A 76 10.87 -9.72 -11.80
C LEU A 76 11.15 -10.77 -10.71
N LYS A 77 11.88 -11.82 -11.08
CA LYS A 77 12.59 -12.63 -10.10
C LYS A 77 13.84 -11.85 -9.70
N GLU A 78 13.79 -11.18 -8.56
CA GLU A 78 14.91 -10.36 -8.10
C GLU A 78 16.21 -11.19 -8.05
N PRO A 79 17.34 -10.64 -8.52
CA PRO A 79 18.65 -11.25 -8.33
C PRO A 79 18.96 -11.41 -6.84
N THR A 80 19.93 -12.27 -6.51
CA THR A 80 20.36 -12.41 -5.12
C THR A 80 20.96 -11.09 -4.60
N LYS A 81 20.85 -10.82 -3.32
CA LYS A 81 21.43 -9.63 -2.67
C LYS A 81 22.93 -9.51 -2.95
N ASP A 82 23.65 -10.64 -2.89
CA ASP A 82 25.08 -10.72 -3.21
C ASP A 82 25.37 -10.33 -4.66
N ASP A 83 24.54 -10.79 -5.62
CA ASP A 83 24.68 -10.43 -7.03
C ASP A 83 24.45 -8.93 -7.25
N VAL A 84 23.45 -8.34 -6.59
CA VAL A 84 23.15 -6.91 -6.69
C VAL A 84 24.29 -6.08 -6.08
N LEU A 85 24.72 -6.38 -4.86
CA LEU A 85 25.76 -5.64 -4.15
C LEU A 85 27.14 -5.86 -4.79
N GLY A 86 27.39 -7.04 -5.35
CA GLY A 86 28.64 -7.38 -6.02
C GLY A 86 28.75 -6.92 -7.47
N SER A 87 27.66 -6.48 -8.10
CA SER A 87 27.59 -6.18 -9.55
C SER A 87 28.13 -4.81 -9.94
N ALA A 88 28.46 -3.93 -8.99
CA ALA A 88 29.02 -2.61 -9.27
C ALA A 88 30.25 -2.70 -10.18
N GLY A 89 30.04 -2.45 -11.50
CA GLY A 89 31.08 -2.52 -12.54
C GLY A 89 31.42 -3.91 -13.08
N ARG A 90 30.60 -4.94 -12.84
CA ARG A 90 30.76 -6.33 -13.33
C ARG A 90 29.62 -6.77 -14.24
N VAL A 91 29.66 -8.04 -14.68
CA VAL A 91 28.59 -8.65 -15.48
C VAL A 91 27.27 -8.54 -14.74
N PRO A 92 26.22 -7.99 -15.38
CA PRO A 92 24.90 -7.88 -14.75
C PRO A 92 24.39 -9.27 -14.29
N PRO A 93 23.67 -9.32 -13.15
CA PRO A 93 23.02 -10.56 -12.71
C PRO A 93 22.11 -11.15 -13.81
N ARG A 94 21.74 -12.40 -13.66
CA ARG A 94 20.73 -12.99 -14.52
C ARG A 94 19.44 -12.18 -14.42
N ARG A 95 18.81 -11.96 -15.56
CA ARG A 95 17.50 -11.31 -15.65
C ARG A 95 16.44 -12.38 -15.78
N GLU A 96 15.64 -12.57 -14.75
CA GLU A 96 14.66 -13.66 -14.66
C GLU A 96 13.27 -13.12 -14.38
N ALA A 97 12.24 -13.76 -14.96
CA ALA A 97 10.84 -13.48 -14.61
C ALA A 97 10.32 -14.58 -13.68
N PHE A 98 9.58 -14.18 -12.65
CA PHE A 98 8.77 -15.07 -11.82
C PHE A 98 7.31 -14.93 -12.24
N VAL A 99 6.65 -16.07 -12.45
CA VAL A 99 5.28 -16.13 -12.94
C VAL A 99 4.45 -17.08 -12.10
N VAL A 100 3.29 -16.63 -11.67
CA VAL A 100 2.23 -17.49 -11.16
C VAL A 100 1.18 -17.65 -12.26
N THR A 101 0.80 -18.88 -12.57
CA THR A 101 -0.33 -19.18 -13.45
C THR A 101 -1.41 -19.93 -12.71
N TYR A 102 -2.65 -19.66 -13.06
CA TYR A 102 -3.83 -20.36 -12.55
C TYR A 102 -4.65 -20.92 -13.70
N ASP A 103 -4.90 -22.21 -13.69
CA ASP A 103 -5.80 -22.87 -14.61
C ASP A 103 -7.18 -22.99 -13.97
N HIS A 104 -8.10 -22.18 -14.46
CA HIS A 104 -9.44 -22.02 -13.89
C HIS A 104 -10.29 -23.30 -14.01
N ALA A 105 -10.11 -24.06 -15.08
CA ALA A 105 -10.90 -25.26 -15.34
C ALA A 105 -10.51 -26.43 -14.42
N SER A 106 -9.22 -26.55 -14.10
CA SER A 106 -8.69 -27.62 -13.24
C SER A 106 -8.45 -27.19 -11.78
N ASN A 107 -8.63 -25.91 -11.45
CA ASN A 107 -8.31 -25.32 -10.15
C ASN A 107 -6.86 -25.60 -9.72
N ARG A 108 -5.91 -25.38 -10.61
CA ARG A 108 -4.49 -25.68 -10.38
C ARG A 108 -3.63 -24.43 -10.51
N THR A 109 -2.72 -24.26 -9.57
CA THR A 109 -1.76 -23.15 -9.53
C THR A 109 -0.35 -23.66 -9.86
N PHE A 110 0.39 -22.92 -10.70
CA PHE A 110 1.76 -23.24 -11.04
C PHE A 110 2.65 -22.02 -10.86
N GLU A 111 3.88 -22.25 -10.46
CA GLU A 111 4.97 -21.27 -10.46
C GLU A 111 5.97 -21.57 -11.57
N ALA A 112 6.45 -20.53 -12.23
CA ALA A 112 7.52 -20.62 -13.21
C ALA A 112 8.62 -19.59 -12.92
N VAL A 113 9.86 -19.98 -13.23
CA VAL A 113 11.00 -19.06 -13.34
C VAL A 113 11.55 -19.14 -14.75
N ILE A 114 11.75 -18.00 -15.38
CA ILE A 114 12.13 -17.89 -16.79
C ILE A 114 13.38 -17.03 -16.90
N ASP A 115 14.43 -17.57 -17.50
CA ASP A 115 15.61 -16.79 -17.90
C ASP A 115 15.28 -16.01 -19.18
N LEU A 116 15.23 -14.69 -19.06
CA LEU A 116 14.84 -13.77 -20.14
C LEU A 116 15.93 -13.63 -21.21
N LYS A 117 17.20 -13.88 -20.86
CA LYS A 117 18.33 -13.81 -21.78
C LYS A 117 18.41 -15.03 -22.68
N THR A 118 18.31 -16.22 -22.07
CA THR A 118 18.38 -17.51 -22.82
C THR A 118 17.03 -17.94 -23.35
N LYS A 119 15.94 -17.29 -22.94
CA LYS A 119 14.54 -17.62 -23.25
C LYS A 119 14.23 -19.08 -22.92
N THR A 120 14.57 -19.50 -21.71
CA THR A 120 14.35 -20.85 -21.21
C THR A 120 13.55 -20.86 -19.91
N ILE A 121 12.68 -21.86 -19.74
CA ILE A 121 11.99 -22.11 -18.48
C ILE A 121 12.97 -22.84 -17.56
N ILE A 122 13.41 -22.16 -16.49
CA ILE A 122 14.31 -22.72 -15.48
C ILE A 122 13.56 -23.70 -14.57
N SER A 123 12.33 -23.31 -14.17
CA SER A 123 11.47 -24.14 -13.34
C SER A 123 10.01 -24.01 -13.75
N TRP A 124 9.27 -25.10 -13.59
CA TRP A 124 7.81 -25.16 -13.71
C TRP A 124 7.30 -26.13 -12.65
N LYS A 125 6.56 -25.62 -11.67
CA LYS A 125 6.14 -26.40 -10.51
C LYS A 125 4.68 -26.16 -10.21
N GLU A 126 3.90 -27.24 -10.03
CA GLU A 126 2.56 -27.15 -9.46
C GLU A 126 2.64 -26.89 -7.95
N ILE A 127 1.80 -25.98 -7.47
CA ILE A 127 1.64 -25.67 -6.05
C ILE A 127 0.24 -26.14 -5.65
N PRO A 128 0.11 -27.34 -5.07
CA PRO A 128 -1.19 -27.92 -4.78
C PRO A 128 -1.88 -27.26 -3.60
N GLY A 129 -3.22 -27.15 -3.68
CA GLY A 129 -4.06 -26.75 -2.55
C GLY A 129 -4.01 -25.26 -2.20
N VAL A 130 -3.46 -24.41 -3.06
CA VAL A 130 -3.42 -22.97 -2.88
C VAL A 130 -4.31 -22.24 -3.87
N GLN A 131 -4.78 -21.05 -3.47
CA GLN A 131 -5.46 -20.11 -4.36
C GLN A 131 -4.57 -18.89 -4.55
N PRO A 132 -4.25 -18.48 -5.78
CA PRO A 132 -3.51 -17.25 -6.03
C PRO A 132 -4.41 -16.03 -5.84
N SER A 133 -3.85 -14.82 -6.00
CA SER A 133 -4.61 -13.56 -6.00
C SER A 133 -5.75 -13.58 -7.01
N PHE A 134 -6.66 -12.62 -6.89
CA PHE A 134 -7.83 -12.51 -7.77
C PHE A 134 -7.42 -12.30 -9.21
N VAL A 135 -8.33 -12.73 -10.12
CA VAL A 135 -8.23 -12.54 -11.57
C VAL A 135 -9.51 -11.89 -12.08
N GLU A 136 -9.44 -11.19 -13.21
CA GLU A 136 -10.58 -10.45 -13.78
C GLU A 136 -11.84 -11.31 -14.06
N ASP A 137 -11.67 -12.62 -14.23
CA ASP A 137 -12.81 -13.51 -14.43
C ASP A 137 -13.62 -13.75 -13.16
N ASP A 138 -13.01 -13.67 -11.98
CA ASP A 138 -13.65 -14.01 -10.71
C ASP A 138 -14.93 -13.16 -10.46
N PRO A 139 -14.87 -11.81 -10.43
CA PRO A 139 -16.08 -11.01 -10.20
C PRO A 139 -17.13 -11.16 -11.30
N ARG A 140 -16.72 -11.42 -12.55
CA ARG A 140 -17.65 -11.65 -13.66
C ARG A 140 -18.42 -12.96 -13.48
N ILE A 141 -17.74 -14.04 -13.10
CA ILE A 141 -18.36 -15.35 -12.84
C ILE A 141 -19.29 -15.25 -11.63
N LEU A 142 -18.85 -14.58 -10.57
CA LEU A 142 -19.62 -14.32 -9.37
C LEU A 142 -20.93 -13.58 -9.70
N GLU A 143 -20.84 -12.46 -10.40
CA GLU A 143 -22.01 -11.65 -10.74
C GLU A 143 -23.01 -12.42 -11.61
N GLN A 144 -22.55 -13.14 -12.63
CA GLN A 144 -23.41 -13.95 -13.50
C GLN A 144 -24.15 -15.04 -12.71
N ALA A 145 -23.43 -15.74 -11.83
CA ALA A 145 -24.02 -16.80 -11.01
C ALA A 145 -25.10 -16.26 -10.05
N ILE A 146 -24.85 -15.13 -9.41
CA ILE A 146 -25.76 -14.52 -8.45
C ILE A 146 -27.01 -14.00 -9.14
N ARG A 147 -26.86 -13.30 -10.27
CA ARG A 147 -28.00 -12.77 -11.03
C ARG A 147 -28.91 -13.87 -11.56
N ALA A 148 -28.37 -15.05 -11.88
CA ALA A 148 -29.14 -16.21 -12.36
C ALA A 148 -29.84 -16.98 -11.20
N ASP A 149 -29.49 -16.75 -9.94
CA ASP A 149 -30.02 -17.48 -8.79
C ASP A 149 -31.42 -16.96 -8.40
N SER A 150 -32.42 -17.84 -8.44
CA SER A 150 -33.79 -17.49 -8.11
C SER A 150 -34.00 -17.06 -6.65
N ARG A 151 -33.15 -17.55 -5.72
CA ARG A 151 -33.20 -17.16 -4.31
C ARG A 151 -32.78 -15.70 -4.14
N TRP A 152 -31.76 -15.29 -4.90
CA TRP A 152 -31.28 -13.89 -4.89
C TRP A 152 -32.38 -12.99 -5.51
N GLN A 153 -32.93 -13.34 -6.63
CA GLN A 153 -34.02 -12.58 -7.28
C GLN A 153 -35.23 -12.42 -6.34
N GLU A 154 -35.60 -13.48 -5.61
CA GLU A 154 -36.66 -13.44 -4.62
C GLU A 154 -36.30 -12.53 -3.43
N ALA A 155 -35.07 -12.58 -2.95
CA ALA A 155 -34.58 -11.72 -1.87
C ALA A 155 -34.65 -10.22 -2.28
N MET A 156 -34.35 -9.90 -3.54
CA MET A 156 -34.47 -8.52 -4.06
C MET A 156 -35.96 -8.11 -4.10
N ARG A 157 -36.83 -8.95 -4.61
CA ARG A 157 -38.29 -8.67 -4.66
C ARG A 157 -38.88 -8.46 -3.26
N LYS A 158 -38.51 -9.24 -2.27
CA LYS A 158 -38.92 -9.06 -0.87
C LYS A 158 -38.53 -7.69 -0.31
N ARG A 159 -37.45 -7.10 -0.81
CA ARG A 159 -36.96 -5.76 -0.43
C ARG A 159 -37.52 -4.64 -1.32
N GLY A 160 -38.48 -4.97 -2.19
CA GLY A 160 -39.15 -4.01 -3.09
C GLY A 160 -38.31 -3.58 -4.28
N ILE A 161 -37.25 -4.32 -4.60
CA ILE A 161 -36.37 -4.04 -5.74
C ILE A 161 -36.81 -4.89 -6.92
N SER A 162 -37.25 -4.24 -7.99
CA SER A 162 -37.71 -4.88 -9.25
C SER A 162 -36.74 -4.64 -10.42
N ASP A 163 -35.95 -3.59 -10.38
CA ASP A 163 -34.96 -3.17 -11.38
C ASP A 163 -33.56 -3.76 -11.03
N LEU A 164 -33.44 -5.07 -11.23
CA LEU A 164 -32.26 -5.85 -10.83
C LEU A 164 -30.94 -5.39 -11.49
N GLU A 165 -31.05 -4.75 -12.67
CA GLU A 165 -29.89 -4.15 -13.36
C GLU A 165 -29.25 -3.00 -12.59
N ASN A 166 -29.98 -2.36 -11.66
CA ASN A 166 -29.48 -1.32 -10.79
C ASN A 166 -28.94 -1.85 -9.44
N VAL A 167 -28.90 -3.16 -9.27
CA VAL A 167 -28.20 -3.80 -8.15
C VAL A 167 -26.76 -4.07 -8.55
N VAL A 168 -25.82 -3.52 -7.80
CA VAL A 168 -24.38 -3.80 -7.91
C VAL A 168 -24.04 -4.94 -6.97
N ILE A 169 -23.30 -5.92 -7.47
CA ILE A 169 -22.78 -7.02 -6.67
C ILE A 169 -21.29 -6.76 -6.47
N ILE A 170 -20.86 -6.70 -5.21
CA ILE A 170 -19.46 -6.51 -4.83
C ILE A 170 -18.95 -7.84 -4.30
N ASP A 171 -17.83 -8.27 -4.86
CA ASP A 171 -17.12 -9.46 -4.49
C ASP A 171 -16.33 -9.26 -3.18
N TRP A 172 -16.27 -10.33 -2.41
CA TRP A 172 -15.46 -10.44 -1.21
C TRP A 172 -14.72 -11.77 -1.23
N ALA A 173 -13.48 -11.75 -0.81
CA ALA A 173 -12.65 -12.93 -0.70
C ALA A 173 -13.36 -14.08 0.02
N GLY A 174 -13.17 -15.30 -0.49
CA GLY A 174 -13.63 -16.50 0.18
C GLY A 174 -13.07 -16.62 1.60
N GLY A 175 -11.78 -16.33 1.77
CA GLY A 175 -11.11 -16.49 3.05
C GLY A 175 -11.23 -17.92 3.56
N PHE A 176 -10.88 -18.13 4.85
CA PHE A 176 -11.08 -19.41 5.53
C PHE A 176 -11.56 -19.17 6.96
N PHE A 177 -12.67 -19.83 7.33
CA PHE A 177 -13.34 -19.66 8.63
C PHE A 177 -13.65 -20.99 9.33
N GLY A 178 -12.99 -22.08 8.90
CA GLY A 178 -13.17 -23.41 9.50
C GLY A 178 -14.48 -24.09 9.11
N VAL A 179 -15.13 -23.68 8.02
CA VAL A 179 -16.37 -24.29 7.51
C VAL A 179 -15.96 -25.36 6.48
N PRO A 180 -16.23 -26.68 6.75
CA PRO A 180 -15.76 -27.75 5.88
C PRO A 180 -16.26 -27.67 4.42
N ASP A 181 -17.47 -27.18 4.21
CA ASP A 181 -18.08 -27.06 2.88
C ASP A 181 -17.54 -25.89 2.05
N GLU A 182 -16.60 -25.11 2.62
CA GLU A 182 -15.95 -23.95 1.99
C GLU A 182 -14.48 -24.22 1.63
N ASP A 183 -14.06 -25.49 1.51
CA ASP A 183 -12.67 -25.90 1.27
C ASP A 183 -12.50 -26.69 -0.04
N GLY A 184 -11.32 -26.60 -0.64
CA GLY A 184 -10.92 -27.40 -1.79
C GLY A 184 -11.32 -26.85 -3.17
N PHE A 185 -11.93 -25.68 -3.26
CA PHE A 185 -12.27 -25.00 -4.51
C PHE A 185 -12.15 -23.48 -4.36
N ARG A 186 -12.01 -22.79 -5.49
CA ARG A 186 -11.99 -21.31 -5.51
C ARG A 186 -13.41 -20.78 -5.38
N PHE A 187 -13.64 -19.88 -4.42
CA PHE A 187 -14.94 -19.26 -4.25
C PHE A 187 -14.84 -17.84 -3.70
N GLU A 188 -15.88 -17.07 -3.93
CA GLU A 188 -16.08 -15.73 -3.40
C GLU A 188 -17.49 -15.57 -2.83
N ARG A 189 -17.68 -14.49 -2.08
CA ARG A 189 -18.96 -14.05 -1.53
C ARG A 189 -19.41 -12.76 -2.20
N GLY A 190 -20.63 -12.72 -2.71
CA GLY A 190 -21.22 -11.52 -3.28
C GLY A 190 -22.14 -10.82 -2.29
N ALA A 191 -21.85 -9.56 -1.99
CA ALA A 191 -22.72 -8.63 -1.29
C ALA A 191 -23.44 -7.74 -2.29
N SER A 192 -24.69 -7.36 -2.01
CA SER A 192 -25.54 -6.61 -2.94
C SER A 192 -25.74 -5.18 -2.46
N TYR A 193 -25.66 -4.22 -3.40
CA TYR A 193 -25.91 -2.79 -3.17
C TYR A 193 -26.88 -2.26 -4.21
N TYR A 194 -27.77 -1.37 -3.82
CA TYR A 194 -28.73 -0.78 -4.73
C TYR A 194 -28.30 0.63 -5.15
N ARG A 195 -28.09 0.82 -6.44
CA ARG A 195 -27.76 2.12 -7.03
C ARG A 195 -29.03 2.94 -7.33
N GLY A 196 -30.15 2.29 -7.58
CA GLY A 196 -31.37 2.91 -8.08
C GLY A 196 -31.24 3.34 -9.55
N SER A 197 -32.05 4.30 -9.95
CA SER A 197 -31.99 4.88 -11.31
C SER A 197 -30.85 5.88 -11.47
N SER A 198 -30.16 6.24 -10.41
CA SER A 198 -29.02 7.16 -10.42
C SER A 198 -27.74 6.46 -10.90
N LYS A 199 -27.02 7.09 -11.83
CA LYS A 199 -25.72 6.62 -12.32
C LYS A 199 -24.54 7.32 -11.62
N ASP A 200 -24.82 7.97 -10.51
CA ASP A 200 -23.87 8.82 -9.80
C ASP A 200 -22.88 8.08 -8.89
N GLY A 201 -22.92 6.74 -8.86
CA GLY A 201 -22.03 5.93 -8.05
C GLY A 201 -22.48 5.76 -6.59
N SER A 202 -23.60 6.35 -6.16
CA SER A 202 -24.13 6.16 -4.80
C SER A 202 -24.60 4.73 -4.59
N LEU A 203 -24.02 4.02 -3.63
CA LEU A 203 -24.32 2.63 -3.28
C LEU A 203 -25.05 2.57 -1.94
N ARG A 204 -26.21 1.89 -1.93
CA ARG A 204 -27.05 1.67 -0.75
C ARG A 204 -27.00 0.19 -0.38
N PRO A 205 -26.48 -0.19 0.80
CA PRO A 205 -26.35 -1.61 1.15
C PRO A 205 -27.71 -2.31 1.20
N ILE A 206 -27.78 -3.50 0.60
CA ILE A 206 -28.90 -4.45 0.70
C ILE A 206 -28.53 -5.45 1.77
N GLU A 207 -28.85 -5.13 3.02
CA GLU A 207 -28.36 -5.86 4.17
C GLU A 207 -28.95 -7.29 4.25
N GLY A 208 -28.11 -8.21 4.76
CA GLY A 208 -28.50 -9.58 5.09
C GLY A 208 -28.63 -10.53 3.90
N VAL A 209 -28.18 -10.16 2.69
CA VAL A 209 -28.18 -11.03 1.50
C VAL A 209 -26.76 -11.28 1.05
N ILE A 210 -26.30 -12.52 1.19
CA ILE A 210 -24.97 -12.95 0.74
C ILE A 210 -25.08 -14.24 -0.05
N ALA A 211 -24.50 -14.24 -1.24
CA ALA A 211 -24.37 -15.42 -2.09
C ALA A 211 -22.93 -15.92 -2.12
N TYR A 212 -22.73 -17.21 -1.96
CA TYR A 212 -21.43 -17.88 -2.02
C TYR A 212 -21.33 -18.60 -3.36
N VAL A 213 -20.38 -18.23 -4.19
CA VAL A 213 -20.24 -18.76 -5.56
C VAL A 213 -18.96 -19.57 -5.68
N ASN A 214 -19.10 -20.82 -6.09
CA ASN A 214 -17.99 -21.61 -6.56
C ASN A 214 -17.57 -21.13 -7.94
N LEU A 215 -16.42 -20.49 -8.04
CA LEU A 215 -15.93 -19.84 -9.26
C LEU A 215 -15.53 -20.86 -10.33
N ASN A 216 -15.10 -22.07 -9.94
CA ASN A 216 -14.75 -23.13 -10.91
C ASN A 216 -15.99 -23.69 -11.64
N THR A 217 -17.15 -23.66 -10.99
CA THR A 217 -18.41 -24.19 -11.57
C THR A 217 -19.38 -23.11 -11.99
N GLY A 218 -19.19 -21.86 -11.58
CA GLY A 218 -20.08 -20.74 -11.81
C GLY A 218 -21.47 -20.92 -11.14
N LYS A 219 -21.52 -21.55 -9.95
CA LYS A 219 -22.78 -21.84 -9.25
C LYS A 219 -22.79 -21.30 -7.82
N VAL A 220 -23.96 -20.78 -7.42
CA VAL A 220 -24.22 -20.43 -6.01
C VAL A 220 -24.42 -21.72 -5.21
N PHE A 221 -23.45 -22.07 -4.36
CA PHE A 221 -23.52 -23.28 -3.52
C PHE A 221 -24.13 -23.01 -2.15
N LYS A 222 -24.05 -21.76 -1.65
CA LYS A 222 -24.65 -21.34 -0.38
C LYS A 222 -25.26 -19.95 -0.54
N PHE A 223 -26.43 -19.76 0.06
CA PHE A 223 -27.16 -18.50 0.02
C PHE A 223 -27.68 -18.16 1.41
N VAL A 224 -27.44 -16.93 1.86
CA VAL A 224 -27.86 -16.38 3.15
C VAL A 224 -28.85 -15.25 2.90
N ASP A 225 -30.02 -15.31 3.53
CA ASP A 225 -30.98 -14.20 3.63
C ASP A 225 -31.45 -14.15 5.10
N THR A 226 -30.98 -13.15 5.84
CA THR A 226 -31.28 -12.98 7.28
C THR A 226 -32.56 -12.21 7.56
N GLY A 227 -33.32 -11.89 6.52
CA GLY A 227 -34.55 -11.10 6.60
C GLY A 227 -34.41 -9.72 5.98
N VAL A 228 -35.49 -8.97 5.97
CA VAL A 228 -35.58 -7.69 5.29
C VAL A 228 -35.19 -6.56 6.22
N VAL A 229 -34.09 -5.90 5.88
CA VAL A 229 -33.74 -4.57 6.39
C VAL A 229 -34.10 -3.56 5.30
N PRO A 230 -34.79 -2.46 5.61
CA PRO A 230 -35.11 -1.44 4.61
C PRO A 230 -33.85 -0.86 3.96
N VAL A 231 -33.82 -0.81 2.64
CA VAL A 231 -32.71 -0.18 1.91
C VAL A 231 -32.64 1.31 2.28
N PRO A 232 -31.48 1.84 2.67
CA PRO A 232 -31.33 3.24 3.01
C PRO A 232 -31.76 4.15 1.86
N ARG A 233 -32.28 5.34 2.19
CA ARG A 233 -32.62 6.35 1.19
C ARG A 233 -31.40 7.02 0.58
N ILE A 234 -30.32 7.07 1.36
CA ILE A 234 -29.05 7.69 1.02
C ILE A 234 -28.00 6.59 1.04
N GLY A 235 -27.09 6.61 0.08
CA GLY A 235 -25.95 5.67 -0.01
C GLY A 235 -24.63 6.32 0.33
N ALA A 236 -23.56 5.58 0.12
CA ALA A 236 -22.18 6.08 0.13
C ALA A 236 -21.66 6.12 -1.32
N GLY A 237 -20.57 6.86 -1.55
CA GLY A 237 -19.95 6.99 -2.87
C GLY A 237 -20.08 8.40 -3.45
N LEU A 238 -19.50 8.61 -4.63
CA LEU A 238 -19.42 9.92 -5.29
C LEU A 238 -20.78 10.59 -5.45
N GLY A 239 -21.83 9.82 -5.77
CA GLY A 239 -23.18 10.36 -5.93
C GLY A 239 -23.85 10.86 -4.66
N ALA A 240 -23.30 10.56 -3.51
CA ALA A 240 -23.75 11.12 -2.24
C ALA A 240 -23.12 12.49 -1.92
N ILE A 241 -22.11 12.94 -2.69
CA ILE A 241 -21.45 14.22 -2.52
C ILE A 241 -22.39 15.31 -3.07
N SER A 242 -22.99 16.09 -2.18
CA SER A 242 -23.84 17.23 -2.51
C SER A 242 -23.51 18.41 -1.63
N VAL A 243 -23.18 19.55 -2.24
CA VAL A 243 -22.89 20.80 -1.53
C VAL A 243 -23.76 21.92 -2.08
N ASP A 244 -24.77 22.32 -1.32
CA ASP A 244 -25.69 23.40 -1.72
C ASP A 244 -25.00 24.72 -1.94
N LYS A 245 -23.98 25.02 -1.12
CA LYS A 245 -23.22 26.26 -1.17
C LYS A 245 -21.73 26.01 -0.89
N PRO A 246 -20.92 25.80 -1.94
CA PRO A 246 -19.48 25.62 -1.78
C PRO A 246 -18.83 26.89 -1.19
N ARG A 247 -17.72 26.68 -0.47
CA ARG A 247 -16.87 27.79 -0.03
C ARG A 247 -16.25 28.50 -1.22
N ALA A 248 -15.84 29.76 -1.03
CA ALA A 248 -15.00 30.44 -2.00
C ALA A 248 -13.68 29.67 -2.19
N THR A 249 -13.23 29.59 -3.43
CA THR A 249 -11.96 28.96 -3.76
C THR A 249 -10.82 29.62 -2.99
N PRO A 250 -9.97 28.87 -2.28
CA PRO A 250 -8.78 29.42 -1.63
C PRO A 250 -7.85 30.08 -2.65
N LYS A 251 -7.04 31.02 -2.20
CA LYS A 251 -5.98 31.59 -3.05
C LYS A 251 -4.97 30.50 -3.40
N PRO A 252 -4.45 30.45 -4.62
CA PRO A 252 -3.48 29.47 -5.05
C PRO A 252 -2.23 29.47 -4.15
N LEU A 253 -1.73 28.27 -3.85
CA LEU A 253 -0.42 28.06 -3.24
C LEU A 253 0.37 27.16 -4.20
N GLU A 254 1.52 27.66 -4.67
CA GLU A 254 2.36 26.93 -5.62
C GLU A 254 3.75 26.75 -5.04
N ILE A 255 4.34 25.58 -5.29
CA ILE A 255 5.76 25.30 -5.04
C ILE A 255 6.49 25.52 -6.35
N VAL A 256 7.42 26.47 -6.37
CA VAL A 256 8.17 26.84 -7.58
C VAL A 256 9.66 26.64 -7.34
N GLN A 257 10.26 25.73 -8.10
CA GLN A 257 11.70 25.51 -8.15
C GLN A 257 12.22 26.09 -9.50
N ARG A 258 12.67 27.34 -9.49
CA ARG A 258 13.03 28.09 -10.71
C ARG A 258 14.23 27.51 -11.42
N GLU A 259 15.13 26.85 -10.71
CA GLU A 259 16.35 26.24 -11.22
C GLU A 259 16.20 24.73 -11.46
N GLY A 260 14.97 24.21 -11.30
CA GLY A 260 14.66 22.78 -11.37
C GLY A 260 14.69 22.08 -10.03
N ALA A 261 14.48 20.77 -10.04
CA ALA A 261 14.58 19.91 -8.84
C ALA A 261 16.04 19.67 -8.46
N ASP A 262 16.31 19.52 -7.15
CA ASP A 262 17.65 19.17 -6.66
C ASP A 262 17.91 17.63 -6.73
N PHE A 263 16.96 16.84 -7.21
CA PHE A 263 17.18 15.43 -7.45
C PHE A 263 17.44 15.13 -8.95
N GLU A 264 18.20 14.08 -9.18
CA GLU A 264 18.46 13.52 -10.49
C GLU A 264 18.10 12.03 -10.50
N ILE A 265 17.56 11.55 -11.61
CA ILE A 265 17.38 10.11 -11.87
C ILE A 265 18.38 9.73 -12.96
N SER A 266 19.42 9.02 -12.57
CA SER A 266 20.49 8.59 -13.48
C SER A 266 20.93 7.17 -13.12
N ASP A 267 21.32 6.38 -14.12
CA ASP A 267 21.77 4.99 -13.97
C ASP A 267 20.81 4.08 -13.16
N GLY A 268 19.49 4.33 -13.29
CA GLY A 268 18.45 3.63 -12.54
C GLY A 268 18.42 3.96 -11.05
N GLN A 269 19.00 5.06 -10.62
CA GLN A 269 19.00 5.52 -9.23
C GLN A 269 18.55 6.97 -9.10
N VAL A 270 17.94 7.29 -7.96
CA VAL A 270 17.69 8.66 -7.52
C VAL A 270 18.89 9.15 -6.74
N HIS A 271 19.36 10.33 -7.12
CA HIS A 271 20.38 11.09 -6.40
C HIS A 271 19.71 12.36 -5.88
N TRP A 272 19.66 12.54 -4.56
CA TRP A 272 19.14 13.74 -3.94
C TRP A 272 19.99 14.14 -2.75
N GLN A 273 20.71 15.24 -2.86
CA GLN A 273 21.66 15.66 -1.85
C GLN A 273 22.59 14.48 -1.46
N ASN A 274 22.59 14.05 -0.20
CA ASN A 274 23.41 12.92 0.25
C ASN A 274 22.74 11.54 0.08
N TRP A 275 21.47 11.49 -0.35
CA TRP A 275 20.77 10.22 -0.56
C TRP A 275 21.01 9.63 -1.95
N ARG A 276 21.09 8.29 -1.98
CA ARG A 276 21.13 7.47 -3.20
C ARG A 276 20.24 6.28 -2.99
N PHE A 277 19.33 6.01 -3.92
CA PHE A 277 18.45 4.84 -3.86
C PHE A 277 17.88 4.48 -5.23
N HIS A 278 17.44 3.24 -5.37
CA HIS A 278 16.63 2.76 -6.50
C HIS A 278 15.18 2.58 -6.05
N PHE A 279 14.25 2.55 -6.99
CA PHE A 279 12.85 2.23 -6.73
C PHE A 279 12.19 1.54 -7.93
N ALA A 280 11.16 0.73 -7.66
CA ALA A 280 10.32 0.11 -8.69
C ALA A 280 8.90 -0.08 -8.19
N LEU A 281 7.90 0.01 -9.09
CA LEU A 281 6.54 -0.41 -8.80
C LEU A 281 6.40 -1.91 -9.14
N ARG A 282 6.03 -2.71 -8.14
CA ARG A 282 5.83 -4.16 -8.25
C ARG A 282 4.33 -4.47 -8.26
N PRO A 283 3.91 -5.51 -9.00
CA PRO A 283 2.48 -5.82 -9.11
C PRO A 283 1.83 -6.19 -7.77
N ARG A 284 2.57 -6.80 -6.84
CA ARG A 284 2.02 -7.23 -5.55
C ARG A 284 2.16 -6.19 -4.46
N GLU A 285 3.37 -5.70 -4.20
CA GLU A 285 3.67 -4.84 -3.06
C GLU A 285 3.49 -3.34 -3.34
N GLY A 286 3.29 -2.97 -4.62
CA GLY A 286 3.33 -1.57 -5.05
C GLY A 286 4.76 -1.03 -5.07
N LEU A 287 4.98 0.16 -4.55
CA LEU A 287 6.25 0.86 -4.62
C LEU A 287 7.27 0.28 -3.63
N VAL A 288 8.38 -0.18 -4.17
CA VAL A 288 9.53 -0.72 -3.44
C VAL A 288 10.70 0.26 -3.57
N VAL A 289 11.46 0.47 -2.49
CA VAL A 289 12.74 1.19 -2.50
C VAL A 289 13.87 0.22 -2.23
N ASP A 290 14.96 0.36 -2.98
CA ASP A 290 16.09 -0.56 -2.94
C ASP A 290 17.41 0.19 -2.81
N THR A 291 18.43 -0.47 -2.24
CA THR A 291 19.83 0.01 -2.17
C THR A 291 19.96 1.44 -1.62
N VAL A 292 19.16 1.72 -0.58
CA VAL A 292 19.12 3.05 0.05
C VAL A 292 20.43 3.29 0.82
N ALA A 293 21.12 4.37 0.46
CA ALA A 293 22.40 4.75 1.06
C ALA A 293 22.49 6.26 1.25
N TYR A 294 23.33 6.68 2.18
CA TYR A 294 23.61 8.08 2.49
C TYR A 294 25.11 8.37 2.37
N GLU A 295 25.45 9.43 1.65
CA GLU A 295 26.83 9.87 1.52
C GLU A 295 27.25 10.69 2.75
N ASP A 296 28.20 10.19 3.51
CA ASP A 296 28.76 10.83 4.69
C ASP A 296 30.27 11.07 4.47
N ARG A 297 30.67 12.33 4.36
CA ARG A 297 32.08 12.73 4.18
C ARG A 297 32.76 12.06 2.98
N GLY A 298 32.07 12.03 1.85
CA GLY A 298 32.57 11.44 0.61
C GLY A 298 32.57 9.90 0.59
N ARG A 299 31.93 9.25 1.55
CA ARG A 299 31.74 7.81 1.59
C ARG A 299 30.25 7.47 1.56
N LEU A 300 29.85 6.67 0.59
CA LEU A 300 28.48 6.14 0.51
C LEU A 300 28.33 5.00 1.55
N ARG A 301 27.37 5.16 2.45
CA ARG A 301 27.07 4.25 3.55
C ARG A 301 25.68 3.69 3.40
N SER A 302 25.55 2.37 3.41
CA SER A 302 24.25 1.69 3.29
C SER A 302 23.37 1.94 4.53
N VAL A 303 22.05 2.00 4.29
CA VAL A 303 21.03 2.14 5.33
C VAL A 303 20.03 1.00 5.24
N LEU A 304 19.49 0.76 4.04
CA LEU A 304 18.44 -0.21 3.78
C LEU A 304 18.68 -0.86 2.41
N TYR A 305 18.69 -2.20 2.35
CA TYR A 305 18.80 -2.89 1.07
C TYR A 305 17.46 -2.89 0.31
N ARG A 306 16.35 -3.20 1.01
CA ARG A 306 15.01 -3.26 0.40
C ARG A 306 13.92 -2.88 1.41
N GLY A 307 13.06 -1.95 1.05
CA GLY A 307 11.89 -1.55 1.81
C GLY A 307 10.61 -1.71 1.00
N SER A 308 9.62 -2.43 1.52
CA SER A 308 8.32 -2.65 0.84
C SER A 308 7.17 -2.87 1.82
N LEU A 309 5.94 -2.64 1.33
CA LEU A 309 4.74 -3.13 2.00
C LEU A 309 4.66 -4.65 1.78
N SER A 310 4.83 -5.42 2.85
CA SER A 310 4.89 -6.87 2.79
C SER A 310 3.50 -7.52 2.75
N GLU A 311 2.58 -7.01 3.55
CA GLU A 311 1.19 -7.41 3.59
C GLU A 311 0.36 -6.36 4.31
N MET A 312 -0.92 -6.31 4.01
CA MET A 312 -1.88 -5.57 4.82
C MET A 312 -3.15 -6.39 5.02
N VAL A 313 -3.87 -6.10 6.10
CA VAL A 313 -5.16 -6.72 6.36
C VAL A 313 -6.13 -5.73 7.00
N VAL A 314 -7.39 -5.78 6.54
CA VAL A 314 -8.48 -4.93 7.03
C VAL A 314 -9.60 -5.79 7.60
N PRO A 315 -9.55 -6.15 8.90
CA PRO A 315 -10.62 -6.91 9.56
C PRO A 315 -11.74 -5.98 10.01
N TYR A 316 -12.98 -6.32 9.64
CA TYR A 316 -14.20 -5.69 10.14
C TYR A 316 -14.71 -6.40 11.40
N GLY A 317 -15.12 -5.62 12.41
CA GLY A 317 -15.46 -6.11 13.75
C GLY A 317 -16.92 -6.51 13.97
N ASP A 318 -17.67 -6.92 12.94
CA ASP A 318 -19.08 -7.26 13.02
C ASP A 318 -19.29 -8.79 12.86
N PRO A 319 -19.87 -9.49 13.86
CA PRO A 319 -20.08 -10.94 13.81
C PRO A 319 -21.30 -11.38 12.99
N ASN A 320 -22.08 -10.45 12.43
CA ASN A 320 -23.28 -10.79 11.66
C ASN A 320 -22.96 -11.61 10.40
N PRO A 321 -23.89 -12.45 9.93
CA PRO A 321 -23.67 -13.33 8.77
C PRO A 321 -23.29 -12.60 7.49
N GLY A 322 -23.64 -11.32 7.33
CA GLY A 322 -23.25 -10.46 6.20
C GLY A 322 -21.87 -9.82 6.35
N TRP A 323 -21.21 -9.96 7.51
CA TRP A 323 -20.06 -9.15 7.87
C TRP A 323 -18.83 -9.92 8.38
N PHE A 324 -19.00 -11.02 9.12
CA PHE A 324 -17.91 -11.73 9.82
C PHE A 324 -16.73 -12.13 8.92
N PHE A 325 -16.98 -12.28 7.63
CA PHE A 325 -15.99 -12.71 6.64
C PHE A 325 -15.23 -11.55 5.99
N ARG A 326 -15.65 -10.31 6.20
CA ARG A 326 -15.02 -9.14 5.57
C ARG A 326 -13.64 -8.89 6.24
N ASN A 327 -12.62 -9.44 5.60
CA ASN A 327 -11.23 -9.35 6.00
C ASN A 327 -10.39 -9.31 4.71
N ALA A 328 -10.03 -8.11 4.25
CA ALA A 328 -9.28 -7.94 3.00
C ALA A 328 -7.77 -8.03 3.25
N PHE A 329 -7.08 -8.88 2.49
CA PHE A 329 -5.61 -8.92 2.42
C PHE A 329 -5.18 -8.28 1.10
N ASP A 330 -5.12 -6.94 1.08
CA ASP A 330 -5.04 -6.19 -0.18
C ASP A 330 -3.73 -6.40 -0.96
N VAL A 331 -2.64 -6.74 -0.29
CA VAL A 331 -1.39 -7.11 -0.97
C VAL A 331 -1.48 -8.53 -1.54
N GLY A 332 -1.87 -9.50 -0.72
CA GLY A 332 -1.79 -10.90 -1.10
C GLY A 332 -3.00 -11.44 -1.86
N GLU A 333 -4.21 -10.94 -1.60
CA GLU A 333 -5.44 -11.32 -2.32
C GLU A 333 -5.65 -10.48 -3.57
N ASN A 334 -5.38 -9.16 -3.52
CA ASN A 334 -5.63 -8.25 -4.65
C ASN A 334 -4.40 -7.98 -5.53
N SER A 335 -3.16 -8.20 -5.03
CA SER A 335 -1.94 -7.71 -5.71
C SER A 335 -1.99 -6.19 -5.86
N MET A 336 -1.89 -5.47 -4.74
CA MET A 336 -2.19 -4.06 -4.59
C MET A 336 -1.52 -3.13 -5.61
N GLY A 337 -0.32 -3.48 -6.08
CA GLY A 337 0.38 -2.70 -7.09
C GLY A 337 -0.33 -2.64 -8.45
N LEU A 338 -1.20 -3.65 -8.78
CA LEU A 338 -2.03 -3.62 -9.99
C LEU A 338 -3.13 -2.55 -9.93
N TYR A 339 -3.45 -2.07 -8.73
CA TYR A 339 -4.46 -1.04 -8.45
C TYR A 339 -3.84 0.36 -8.24
N ALA A 340 -2.59 0.55 -8.67
CA ALA A 340 -1.97 1.87 -8.63
C ALA A 340 -2.71 2.86 -9.52
N ASP A 341 -2.98 4.05 -9.00
CA ASP A 341 -3.70 5.11 -9.70
C ASP A 341 -2.80 5.88 -10.66
N SER A 342 -3.40 6.43 -11.70
CA SER A 342 -2.78 7.47 -12.51
C SER A 342 -2.93 8.82 -11.80
N LEU A 343 -1.88 9.27 -11.14
CA LEU A 343 -1.92 10.45 -10.28
C LEU A 343 -2.29 11.74 -11.04
N GLU A 344 -3.14 12.56 -10.41
CA GLU A 344 -3.57 13.84 -10.94
C GLU A 344 -2.65 14.98 -10.46
N PRO A 345 -1.97 15.69 -11.39
CA PRO A 345 -1.14 16.83 -11.03
C PRO A 345 -1.94 17.92 -10.30
N LEU A 346 -1.33 18.57 -9.32
CA LEU A 346 -1.92 19.62 -8.47
C LEU A 346 -3.00 19.13 -7.50
N THR A 347 -3.42 17.88 -7.59
CA THR A 347 -4.38 17.26 -6.68
C THR A 347 -3.69 16.22 -5.81
N ASP A 348 -3.12 15.17 -6.43
CA ASP A 348 -2.45 14.07 -5.72
C ASP A 348 -0.98 14.36 -5.43
N ALA A 349 -0.37 15.24 -6.23
CA ALA A 349 0.99 15.68 -6.05
C ALA A 349 1.15 17.17 -6.43
N PRO A 350 2.13 17.89 -5.83
CA PRO A 350 2.31 19.32 -6.06
C PRO A 350 2.85 19.63 -7.47
N SER A 351 2.83 20.93 -7.83
CA SER A 351 3.22 21.42 -9.16
C SER A 351 4.67 21.11 -9.57
N ASN A 352 5.56 20.88 -8.62
CA ASN A 352 6.96 20.54 -8.85
C ASN A 352 7.23 19.04 -8.92
N ALA A 353 6.20 18.19 -8.95
CA ALA A 353 6.37 16.75 -9.03
C ALA A 353 6.83 16.28 -10.41
N THR A 354 7.77 15.35 -10.44
CA THR A 354 8.12 14.54 -11.60
C THR A 354 7.32 13.24 -11.53
N PHE A 355 6.55 12.97 -12.58
CA PHE A 355 5.72 11.77 -12.65
C PHE A 355 6.42 10.67 -13.45
N ILE A 356 6.31 9.44 -12.98
CA ILE A 356 6.93 8.26 -13.58
C ILE A 356 5.83 7.24 -13.89
N ASN A 357 5.86 6.69 -15.11
CA ASN A 357 4.95 5.64 -15.53
C ASN A 357 5.41 4.29 -14.99
N ALA A 358 4.48 3.37 -14.80
CA ALA A 358 4.77 1.98 -14.49
C ALA A 358 4.25 1.05 -15.59
N VAL A 359 4.91 -0.10 -15.76
CA VAL A 359 4.49 -1.16 -16.68
C VAL A 359 4.25 -2.41 -15.87
N LEU A 360 3.05 -2.98 -15.99
CA LEU A 360 2.63 -4.20 -15.34
C LEU A 360 1.96 -5.14 -16.36
N ALA A 361 1.59 -6.34 -15.94
CA ALA A 361 0.84 -7.29 -16.76
C ALA A 361 -0.56 -7.50 -16.17
N ASP A 362 -1.57 -7.61 -17.05
CA ASP A 362 -2.89 -8.07 -16.65
C ASP A 362 -2.92 -9.60 -16.47
N ASP A 363 -4.04 -10.15 -16.02
CA ASP A 363 -4.19 -11.58 -15.77
C ASP A 363 -4.23 -12.45 -17.06
N LYS A 364 -4.27 -11.83 -18.24
CA LYS A 364 -4.12 -12.51 -19.55
C LYS A 364 -2.67 -12.47 -20.04
N GLY A 365 -1.78 -11.87 -19.25
CA GLY A 365 -0.37 -11.70 -19.55
C GLY A 365 -0.11 -10.59 -20.58
N VAL A 366 -1.04 -9.64 -20.75
CA VAL A 366 -0.87 -8.49 -21.64
C VAL A 366 -0.26 -7.35 -20.85
N PRO A 367 0.88 -6.80 -21.29
CA PRO A 367 1.46 -5.65 -20.60
C PRO A 367 0.62 -4.39 -20.80
N PHE A 368 0.37 -3.66 -19.73
CA PHE A 368 -0.27 -2.35 -19.75
C PHE A 368 0.59 -1.31 -19.02
N GLU A 369 0.34 -0.06 -19.29
CA GLU A 369 1.04 1.06 -18.68
C GLU A 369 0.08 1.88 -17.84
N ILE A 370 0.52 2.17 -16.61
CA ILE A 370 -0.13 3.13 -15.73
C ILE A 370 0.64 4.44 -15.88
N PRO A 371 0.07 5.43 -16.55
CA PRO A 371 0.73 6.74 -16.68
C PRO A 371 0.73 7.44 -15.32
N ARG A 372 1.84 8.11 -14.99
CA ARG A 372 1.96 8.86 -13.73
C ARG A 372 1.67 8.01 -12.47
N ALA A 373 2.09 6.74 -12.47
CA ALA A 373 1.86 5.84 -11.34
C ALA A 373 2.62 6.25 -10.06
N ILE A 374 3.72 6.97 -10.22
CA ILE A 374 4.60 7.40 -9.13
C ILE A 374 4.86 8.90 -9.29
N ALA A 375 4.88 9.62 -8.17
CA ALA A 375 5.30 11.02 -8.08
C ALA A 375 6.57 11.15 -7.22
N LEU A 376 7.58 11.84 -7.75
CA LEU A 376 8.80 12.20 -7.03
C LEU A 376 8.87 13.72 -6.94
N TYR A 377 8.93 14.27 -5.74
CA TYR A 377 8.94 15.71 -5.54
C TYR A 377 9.59 16.13 -4.23
N GLU A 378 10.07 17.37 -4.20
CA GLU A 378 10.55 18.01 -3.00
C GLU A 378 9.43 18.82 -2.34
N LYS A 379 9.36 18.75 -1.01
CA LYS A 379 8.48 19.58 -0.21
C LYS A 379 9.27 20.35 0.86
N ASP A 380 8.70 21.47 1.30
CA ASP A 380 9.17 22.18 2.47
C ASP A 380 8.89 21.36 3.73
N GLY A 381 9.94 21.01 4.47
CA GLY A 381 9.87 20.26 5.72
C GLY A 381 9.75 21.15 6.96
N GLY A 382 9.60 22.47 6.79
CA GLY A 382 9.53 23.41 7.90
C GLY A 382 10.91 23.72 8.52
N LEU A 383 11.00 23.69 9.82
CA LEU A 383 12.22 23.97 10.56
C LEU A 383 13.07 22.71 10.68
N LEU A 384 14.33 22.78 10.24
CA LEU A 384 15.30 21.68 10.36
C LEU A 384 16.00 21.70 11.73
N TRP A 385 16.55 22.85 12.07
CA TRP A 385 17.10 23.10 13.40
C TRP A 385 17.17 24.62 13.68
N LYS A 386 17.18 24.99 14.97
CA LYS A 386 17.24 26.36 15.40
C LYS A 386 17.83 26.48 16.79
N HIS A 387 18.66 27.51 16.98
CA HIS A 387 19.08 27.98 18.30
C HIS A 387 19.13 29.49 18.31
N TYR A 388 18.63 30.11 19.39
CA TYR A 388 18.81 31.50 19.71
C TYR A 388 19.62 31.61 21.00
N ASP A 389 20.82 32.19 20.93
CA ASP A 389 21.60 32.51 22.10
C ASP A 389 21.20 33.86 22.65
N ASP A 390 20.53 33.88 23.80
CA ASP A 390 20.02 35.10 24.42
C ASP A 390 21.15 36.01 24.91
N LYS A 391 22.30 35.48 25.32
CA LYS A 391 23.47 36.26 25.80
C LYS A 391 24.19 36.93 24.65
N LEU A 392 24.41 36.21 23.56
CA LEU A 392 25.09 36.72 22.37
C LEU A 392 24.12 37.45 21.41
N LYS A 393 22.81 37.38 21.68
CA LYS A 393 21.77 37.90 20.79
C LYS A 393 21.91 37.38 19.36
N HIS A 394 22.35 36.12 19.24
CA HIS A 394 22.62 35.46 17.99
C HIS A 394 21.58 34.38 17.70
N ASN A 395 21.08 34.35 16.45
CA ASN A 395 20.10 33.39 15.99
C ASN A 395 20.66 32.59 14.80
N GLU A 396 20.66 31.29 14.95
CA GLU A 396 21.01 30.34 13.90
C GLU A 396 19.81 29.42 13.62
N SER A 397 19.49 29.22 12.36
CA SER A 397 18.41 28.30 11.96
C SER A 397 18.58 27.84 10.53
N ARG A 398 18.06 26.65 10.23
CA ARG A 398 17.97 26.10 8.88
C ARG A 398 16.56 25.60 8.61
N ARG A 399 16.14 25.72 7.36
CA ARG A 399 14.85 25.22 6.89
C ARG A 399 15.06 23.83 6.30
N ALA A 400 14.12 22.92 6.61
CA ALA A 400 14.15 21.55 6.11
C ALA A 400 13.60 21.46 4.70
N ARG A 401 14.20 20.59 3.91
CA ARG A 401 13.66 20.07 2.67
C ARG A 401 13.50 18.57 2.78
N GLN A 402 12.49 18.01 2.16
CA GLN A 402 12.20 16.58 2.15
C GLN A 402 11.99 16.14 0.71
N LEU A 403 12.51 14.97 0.33
CA LEU A 403 12.18 14.32 -0.92
C LEU A 403 11.10 13.27 -0.66
N VAL A 404 10.02 13.33 -1.41
CA VAL A 404 8.88 12.41 -1.30
C VAL A 404 8.79 11.57 -2.56
N LEU A 405 8.74 10.26 -2.39
CA LEU A 405 8.44 9.29 -3.43
C LEU A 405 7.07 8.67 -3.08
N ALA A 406 6.05 8.99 -3.86
CA ALA A 406 4.65 8.76 -3.55
C ALA A 406 3.95 7.92 -4.61
N TRP A 407 3.01 7.07 -4.18
CA TRP A 407 2.03 6.40 -5.04
C TRP A 407 0.72 6.22 -4.29
N ILE A 408 -0.38 6.04 -5.01
CA ILE A 408 -1.72 5.80 -4.47
C ILE A 408 -2.29 4.56 -5.14
N ALA A 409 -3.07 3.79 -4.39
CA ALA A 409 -3.84 2.66 -4.90
C ALA A 409 -5.28 2.75 -4.43
N THR A 410 -6.23 2.52 -5.35
CA THR A 410 -7.65 2.36 -5.03
C THR A 410 -7.96 0.87 -4.92
N VAL A 411 -8.26 0.39 -3.71
CA VAL A 411 -8.62 -0.99 -3.45
C VAL A 411 -10.02 -1.05 -2.84
N GLY A 412 -10.99 -1.53 -3.61
CA GLY A 412 -12.39 -1.53 -3.23
C GLY A 412 -12.94 -0.13 -3.00
N ASN A 413 -13.24 0.20 -1.76
CA ASN A 413 -13.80 1.50 -1.33
C ASN A 413 -12.77 2.44 -0.68
N TYR A 414 -11.50 2.03 -0.58
CA TYR A 414 -10.42 2.80 0.04
C TYR A 414 -9.37 3.26 -0.96
N GLU A 415 -8.90 4.49 -0.79
CA GLU A 415 -7.69 5.02 -1.38
C GLU A 415 -6.57 4.99 -0.33
N TYR A 416 -5.49 4.28 -0.66
CA TYR A 416 -4.29 4.17 0.15
C TYR A 416 -3.13 4.89 -0.54
N GLY A 417 -2.61 5.95 0.09
CA GLY A 417 -1.37 6.58 -0.34
C GLY A 417 -0.19 6.08 0.49
N PHE A 418 0.95 5.88 -0.15
CA PHE A 418 2.18 5.44 0.49
C PHE A 418 3.33 6.34 0.06
N ASN A 419 3.96 7.00 1.04
CA ASN A 419 5.02 7.96 0.83
C ASN A 419 6.30 7.52 1.51
N TRP A 420 7.35 7.22 0.73
CA TRP A 420 8.71 7.18 1.23
C TRP A 420 9.24 8.60 1.28
N ILE A 421 9.63 9.07 2.48
CA ILE A 421 10.07 10.45 2.71
C ILE A 421 11.50 10.43 3.20
N PHE A 422 12.39 11.01 2.40
CA PHE A 422 13.81 11.14 2.70
C PHE A 422 14.06 12.51 3.30
N HIS A 423 14.65 12.55 4.49
CA HIS A 423 14.99 13.78 5.20
C HIS A 423 16.48 14.10 5.07
N GLN A 424 16.83 15.37 5.09
CA GLN A 424 18.22 15.82 4.97
C GLN A 424 19.12 15.31 6.11
N ASP A 425 18.55 15.06 7.28
CA ASP A 425 19.28 14.58 8.47
C ASP A 425 19.56 13.06 8.46
N GLY A 426 19.28 12.38 7.37
CA GLY A 426 19.47 10.94 7.24
C GLY A 426 18.29 10.11 7.76
N THR A 427 17.18 10.72 8.18
CA THR A 427 15.95 10.03 8.56
C THR A 427 15.21 9.55 7.30
N LEU A 428 14.74 8.31 7.34
CA LEU A 428 13.79 7.75 6.36
C LEU A 428 12.45 7.55 7.05
N GLU A 429 11.39 8.12 6.48
CA GLU A 429 10.01 8.02 6.98
C GLU A 429 9.14 7.26 5.98
N MET A 430 8.27 6.40 6.49
CA MET A 430 7.20 5.79 5.72
C MET A 430 5.85 6.29 6.23
N GLU A 431 5.13 7.02 5.39
CA GLU A 431 3.80 7.54 5.67
C GLU A 431 2.75 6.75 4.88
N VAL A 432 1.65 6.40 5.56
CA VAL A 432 0.45 5.83 4.94
C VAL A 432 -0.66 6.86 5.06
N ILE A 433 -1.35 7.09 3.95
CA ILE A 433 -2.50 7.97 3.82
C ILE A 433 -3.73 7.10 3.56
N LEU A 434 -4.82 7.33 4.31
CA LEU A 434 -6.08 6.61 4.16
C LEU A 434 -7.18 7.62 3.85
N SER A 435 -7.97 7.32 2.82
CA SER A 435 -9.16 8.08 2.42
C SER A 435 -10.16 7.16 1.73
N GLY A 436 -11.15 7.71 1.02
CA GLY A 436 -12.16 6.94 0.29
C GLY A 436 -13.51 6.93 0.95
N PHE A 437 -14.24 5.85 0.77
CA PHE A 437 -15.59 5.70 1.29
C PHE A 437 -15.65 4.64 2.38
N VAL A 438 -16.30 4.96 3.51
CA VAL A 438 -16.54 3.97 4.56
C VAL A 438 -17.40 2.84 4.01
N GLU A 439 -17.00 1.59 4.28
CA GLU A 439 -17.86 0.44 4.02
C GLU A 439 -19.10 0.49 4.92
N THR A 440 -20.28 0.53 4.30
CA THR A 440 -21.52 0.91 4.97
C THR A 440 -22.47 -0.26 5.20
N LYS A 441 -23.24 -0.17 6.28
CA LYS A 441 -24.25 -1.13 6.73
C LYS A 441 -25.60 -0.44 6.84
N ALA A 442 -26.68 -1.11 6.40
CA ALA A 442 -28.05 -0.65 6.63
C ALA A 442 -28.55 -1.08 7.99
N LEU A 443 -29.21 -0.16 8.69
CA LEU A 443 -29.82 -0.43 10.00
C LEU A 443 -31.34 -0.35 9.94
N GLN A 444 -32.00 -1.28 10.62
CA GLN A 444 -33.42 -1.16 10.92
C GLN A 444 -33.56 -0.45 12.26
N LEU A 445 -33.91 0.83 12.23
CA LEU A 445 -34.10 1.60 13.44
C LEU A 445 -35.49 1.30 14.01
N THR A 446 -35.54 0.91 15.29
CA THR A 446 -36.78 0.73 16.06
C THR A 446 -36.91 1.90 17.03
N GLY A 447 -37.84 2.83 16.78
CA GLY A 447 -38.04 4.01 17.61
C GLY A 447 -37.25 5.24 17.17
N ASN A 448 -36.87 6.12 18.11
CA ASN A 448 -36.11 7.33 17.81
C ASN A 448 -34.64 7.01 17.48
N LEU A 449 -33.98 7.83 16.66
CA LEU A 449 -32.58 7.69 16.27
C LEU A 449 -31.61 7.59 17.47
N THR A 450 -32.05 8.04 18.67
CA THR A 450 -31.26 7.95 19.91
C THR A 450 -31.20 6.55 20.53
N ASN A 451 -32.01 5.59 20.06
CA ASN A 451 -32.03 4.19 20.54
C ASN A 451 -31.37 3.24 19.55
N HIS A 452 -30.25 3.64 18.98
CA HIS A 452 -29.42 2.79 18.14
C HIS A 452 -28.78 1.67 18.97
N THR A 453 -29.01 0.42 18.58
CA THR A 453 -28.57 -0.76 19.36
C THR A 453 -27.48 -1.59 18.67
N ASP A 454 -26.93 -1.12 17.53
CA ASP A 454 -25.83 -1.84 16.86
C ASP A 454 -24.48 -1.48 17.51
N GLU A 455 -23.92 -2.41 18.28
CA GLU A 455 -22.66 -2.25 19.01
C GLU A 455 -21.43 -2.33 18.09
N TYR A 456 -21.60 -2.78 16.84
CA TYR A 456 -20.50 -3.06 15.90
C TYR A 456 -20.30 -1.96 14.86
N SER A 457 -21.15 -0.96 14.85
CA SER A 457 -21.11 0.14 13.89
C SER A 457 -21.51 1.48 14.50
N HIS A 458 -21.11 2.56 13.83
CA HIS A 458 -21.51 3.91 14.20
C HIS A 458 -22.44 4.51 13.15
N LEU A 459 -23.54 5.13 13.59
CA LEU A 459 -24.50 5.77 12.69
C LEU A 459 -23.87 6.98 12.00
N LEU A 460 -23.86 6.98 10.67
CA LEU A 460 -23.32 8.06 9.84
C LEU A 460 -24.41 9.06 9.44
N THR A 461 -25.47 8.55 8.80
CA THR A 461 -26.60 9.39 8.37
C THR A 461 -27.85 8.54 8.12
N GLY A 462 -29.03 9.04 8.50
CA GLY A 462 -30.30 8.33 8.30
C GLY A 462 -30.31 6.94 8.93
N THR A 463 -30.32 5.89 8.10
CA THR A 463 -30.22 4.47 8.52
C THR A 463 -28.94 3.83 8.05
N LEU A 464 -27.93 4.64 7.67
CA LEU A 464 -26.63 4.20 7.19
C LEU A 464 -25.61 4.29 8.32
N SER A 465 -24.90 3.21 8.59
CA SER A 465 -23.82 3.16 9.59
C SER A 465 -22.51 2.66 8.97
N GLY A 466 -21.39 3.01 9.59
CA GLY A 466 -20.06 2.49 9.26
C GLY A 466 -19.63 1.46 10.30
N VAL A 467 -19.16 0.30 9.85
CA VAL A 467 -18.73 -0.79 10.73
C VAL A 467 -17.34 -0.50 11.27
N HIS A 468 -17.12 -0.79 12.57
CA HIS A 468 -15.82 -0.67 13.21
C HIS A 468 -14.82 -1.63 12.57
N HIS A 469 -13.62 -1.15 12.25
CA HIS A 469 -12.59 -1.96 11.61
C HIS A 469 -11.19 -1.46 11.92
N GLN A 470 -10.21 -2.25 11.54
CA GLN A 470 -8.79 -1.91 11.69
C GLN A 470 -8.07 -2.08 10.36
N HIS A 471 -7.00 -1.32 10.18
CA HIS A 471 -6.05 -1.49 9.09
C HIS A 471 -4.70 -1.85 9.69
N PHE A 472 -4.10 -2.95 9.26
CA PHE A 472 -2.75 -3.35 9.64
C PHE A 472 -1.87 -3.40 8.41
N PHE A 473 -0.80 -2.62 8.43
CA PHE A 473 0.21 -2.55 7.38
C PHE A 473 1.51 -3.16 7.91
N ASN A 474 2.02 -4.20 7.28
CA ASN A 474 3.31 -4.77 7.62
C ASN A 474 4.35 -4.37 6.59
N PHE A 475 5.40 -3.68 7.02
CA PHE A 475 6.53 -3.27 6.19
C PHE A 475 7.72 -4.19 6.42
N ARG A 476 8.27 -4.70 5.31
CA ARG A 476 9.52 -5.44 5.29
C ARG A 476 10.67 -4.47 5.08
N LEU A 477 11.59 -4.40 6.03
CA LEU A 477 12.74 -3.53 6.03
C LEU A 477 14.02 -4.38 6.15
N ASP A 478 14.67 -4.62 5.04
CA ASP A 478 15.94 -5.33 4.94
C ASP A 478 17.07 -4.36 5.25
N MET A 479 17.47 -4.30 6.51
CA MET A 479 18.35 -3.26 7.03
C MET A 479 19.83 -3.61 6.80
N ASP A 480 20.54 -2.69 6.15
CA ASP A 480 21.98 -2.79 5.88
C ASP A 480 22.73 -1.60 6.51
N VAL A 481 22.65 -1.44 7.82
CA VAL A 481 23.24 -0.30 8.52
C VAL A 481 24.77 -0.38 8.46
N ASP A 482 25.35 0.42 7.55
CA ASP A 482 26.81 0.47 7.24
C ASP A 482 27.38 -0.92 6.91
N GLY A 483 26.56 -1.78 6.27
CA GLY A 483 26.83 -3.15 5.85
C GLY A 483 25.83 -4.17 6.36
N ILE A 484 25.92 -5.40 5.87
CA ILE A 484 24.94 -6.48 6.05
C ILE A 484 24.95 -7.14 7.44
N THR A 485 25.96 -6.90 8.26
CA THR A 485 26.09 -7.56 9.59
C THR A 485 25.48 -6.68 10.65
N ASN A 486 24.26 -6.94 11.04
CA ASN A 486 23.52 -6.13 12.00
C ASN A 486 22.96 -6.95 13.17
N SER A 487 22.50 -6.25 14.19
CA SER A 487 21.78 -6.78 15.35
C SER A 487 20.71 -5.79 15.79
N VAL A 488 19.72 -6.24 16.57
CA VAL A 488 18.67 -5.37 17.10
C VAL A 488 18.75 -5.28 18.61
N VAL A 489 18.75 -4.05 19.11
CA VAL A 489 18.73 -3.72 20.54
C VAL A 489 17.43 -3.03 20.89
N GLU A 490 16.66 -3.60 21.81
CA GLU A 490 15.47 -2.97 22.37
C GLU A 490 15.89 -2.00 23.48
N GLN A 491 15.41 -0.76 23.40
CA GLN A 491 15.64 0.30 24.37
C GLN A 491 14.36 0.60 25.12
N ASN A 492 14.40 0.55 26.46
CA ASN A 492 13.30 0.93 27.35
C ASN A 492 13.80 1.98 28.36
N VAL A 493 12.99 2.98 28.64
CA VAL A 493 13.23 3.94 29.71
C VAL A 493 12.58 3.44 31.00
N GLU A 494 13.34 3.38 32.09
CA GLU A 494 12.88 2.90 33.38
C GLU A 494 13.13 3.97 34.47
N PRO A 495 12.13 4.33 35.29
CA PRO A 495 12.32 5.22 36.42
C PRO A 495 13.13 4.51 37.51
N LEU A 496 14.01 5.25 38.17
CA LEU A 496 14.73 4.74 39.34
C LEU A 496 13.97 5.05 40.61
N ALA A 497 13.87 4.04 41.50
CA ALA A 497 13.22 4.23 42.80
C ALA A 497 13.92 5.31 43.62
N GLN A 498 13.18 6.06 44.43
CA GLN A 498 13.72 7.00 45.38
C GLN A 498 14.60 6.28 46.41
N SER A 499 15.84 6.78 46.59
CA SER A 499 16.85 6.18 47.47
C SER A 499 17.90 7.24 47.85
N SER A 500 18.90 6.87 48.61
CA SER A 500 20.04 7.75 48.90
C SER A 500 20.81 8.17 47.63
N ALA A 501 20.79 7.34 46.57
CA ALA A 501 21.36 7.65 45.25
C ALA A 501 20.42 8.46 44.35
N ASN A 502 19.13 8.48 44.67
CA ASN A 502 18.08 9.25 43.96
C ASN A 502 17.14 9.92 44.98
N PRO A 503 17.65 10.87 45.80
CA PRO A 503 16.89 11.42 46.92
C PRO A 503 15.68 12.24 46.52
N TYR A 504 15.67 12.77 45.31
CA TYR A 504 14.55 13.57 44.76
C TYR A 504 13.57 12.75 43.93
N GLY A 505 13.87 11.45 43.65
CA GLY A 505 12.98 10.57 42.92
C GLY A 505 12.77 10.96 41.44
N ASN A 506 13.64 11.77 40.86
CA ASN A 506 13.51 12.30 39.51
C ASN A 506 14.39 11.59 38.45
N ALA A 507 15.21 10.64 38.89
CA ALA A 507 16.11 9.93 37.99
C ALA A 507 15.41 8.83 37.20
N PHE A 508 15.78 8.67 35.96
CA PHE A 508 15.41 7.56 35.07
C PHE A 508 16.63 7.16 34.23
N THR A 509 16.63 5.95 33.73
CA THR A 509 17.70 5.40 32.92
C THR A 509 17.16 4.71 31.68
N MET A 510 18.01 4.52 30.67
CA MET A 510 17.71 3.69 29.51
C MET A 510 18.33 2.32 29.71
N LYS A 511 17.51 1.28 29.59
CA LYS A 511 17.91 -0.12 29.58
C LYS A 511 17.94 -0.64 28.16
N GLU A 512 19.06 -1.22 27.76
CA GLU A 512 19.23 -1.87 26.48
C GLU A 512 19.18 -3.40 26.62
N THR A 513 18.50 -4.06 25.69
CA THR A 513 18.40 -5.52 25.63
C THR A 513 18.67 -5.98 24.20
N LEU A 514 19.73 -6.74 24.01
CA LEU A 514 20.03 -7.35 22.71
C LEU A 514 19.00 -8.47 22.44
N LEU A 515 18.35 -8.42 21.28
CA LEU A 515 17.47 -9.48 20.79
C LEU A 515 18.32 -10.49 20.01
N ARG A 516 18.39 -11.74 20.50
CA ARG A 516 19.36 -12.73 19.99
C ARG A 516 18.79 -13.67 18.94
N ASN A 517 17.48 -13.88 18.99
CA ASN A 517 16.80 -14.83 18.09
C ASN A 517 15.40 -14.34 17.74
N GLU A 518 14.80 -14.98 16.76
CA GLU A 518 13.49 -14.64 16.21
C GLU A 518 12.37 -14.64 17.26
N GLY A 519 12.45 -15.51 18.27
CA GLY A 519 11.46 -15.57 19.35
C GLY A 519 11.54 -14.38 20.31
N GLU A 520 12.77 -13.93 20.64
CA GLU A 520 12.98 -12.74 21.45
C GLU A 520 12.56 -11.46 20.70
N ALA A 521 12.51 -11.49 19.38
CA ALA A 521 12.24 -10.34 18.53
C ALA A 521 10.74 -10.17 18.19
N GLN A 522 9.84 -10.92 18.79
CA GLN A 522 8.40 -10.69 18.69
C GLN A 522 7.98 -9.65 19.73
N ARG A 523 7.99 -8.38 19.34
CA ARG A 523 7.88 -7.27 20.31
C ARG A 523 6.66 -6.39 20.05
N LEU A 524 6.06 -5.95 21.14
CA LEU A 524 4.99 -4.95 21.13
C LEU A 524 5.54 -3.56 21.44
N ILE A 525 4.95 -2.52 20.88
CA ILE A 525 5.18 -1.14 21.33
C ILE A 525 4.86 -1.04 22.82
N ASN A 526 5.55 -0.12 23.51
CA ASN A 526 5.28 0.17 24.91
C ASN A 526 5.52 1.67 25.19
N LEU A 527 4.44 2.43 25.25
CA LEU A 527 4.49 3.87 25.52
C LEU A 527 4.96 4.15 26.95
N ALA A 528 4.64 3.28 27.92
CA ALA A 528 5.03 3.48 29.32
C ALA A 528 6.55 3.44 29.52
N SER A 529 7.30 2.76 28.65
CA SER A 529 8.75 2.72 28.68
C SER A 529 9.42 3.45 27.51
N SER A 530 8.68 4.23 26.73
CA SER A 530 9.19 4.87 25.50
C SER A 530 9.97 3.91 24.61
N ARG A 531 9.52 2.65 24.50
CA ARG A 531 10.21 1.56 23.82
C ARG A 531 10.57 1.93 22.38
N LYS A 532 11.83 1.66 22.01
CA LYS A 532 12.36 1.80 20.65
C LYS A 532 13.23 0.58 20.31
N TRP A 533 13.50 0.39 19.02
CA TRP A 533 14.38 -0.68 18.54
C TRP A 533 15.50 -0.07 17.71
N LYS A 534 16.73 -0.24 18.19
CA LYS A 534 17.95 0.24 17.52
C LYS A 534 18.57 -0.91 16.73
N ILE A 535 18.75 -0.72 15.45
CA ILE A 535 19.47 -1.60 14.54
C ILE A 535 20.91 -1.12 14.55
N VAL A 536 21.85 -1.98 14.93
CA VAL A 536 23.25 -1.62 15.09
C VAL A 536 24.16 -2.47 14.22
N ASN A 537 25.26 -1.88 13.74
CA ASN A 537 26.36 -2.63 13.16
C ASN A 537 27.50 -2.75 14.19
N PRO A 538 27.66 -3.88 14.86
CA PRO A 538 28.63 -4.01 15.95
C PRO A 538 30.10 -4.00 15.47
N SER A 539 30.34 -4.19 14.18
CA SER A 539 31.67 -4.12 13.59
C SER A 539 32.11 -2.70 13.23
N LYS A 540 31.23 -1.70 13.36
CA LYS A 540 31.45 -0.30 13.02
C LYS A 540 31.17 0.58 14.24
N LEU A 541 32.21 1.19 14.79
CA LEU A 541 32.08 2.07 15.94
C LEU A 541 32.12 3.54 15.51
N ASN A 542 31.31 4.35 16.16
CA ASN A 542 31.31 5.80 16.01
C ASN A 542 32.46 6.44 16.85
N ALA A 543 32.54 7.76 16.84
CA ALA A 543 33.58 8.51 17.56
C ALA A 543 33.53 8.37 19.10
N THR A 544 32.39 7.94 19.66
CA THR A 544 32.24 7.68 21.10
C THR A 544 32.52 6.24 21.49
N GLY A 545 32.86 5.39 20.52
CA GLY A 545 33.13 3.97 20.74
C GLY A 545 31.89 3.08 20.77
N GLU A 546 30.71 3.59 20.36
CA GLU A 546 29.48 2.83 20.29
C GLU A 546 29.20 2.33 18.87
N PRO A 547 28.50 1.19 18.72
CA PRO A 547 28.08 0.74 17.41
C PRO A 547 27.24 1.77 16.67
N VAL A 548 27.56 2.02 15.39
CA VAL A 548 26.72 2.85 14.52
C VAL A 548 25.35 2.21 14.36
N GLY A 549 24.29 3.01 14.25
CA GLY A 549 22.95 2.47 14.19
C GLY A 549 21.89 3.41 13.67
N TYR A 550 20.72 2.82 13.46
CA TYR A 550 19.45 3.49 13.19
C TYR A 550 18.39 3.02 14.18
N THR A 551 17.49 3.88 14.58
CA THR A 551 16.40 3.56 15.51
C THR A 551 15.07 3.59 14.79
N LEU A 552 14.30 2.51 14.88
CA LEU A 552 12.89 2.50 14.47
C LEU A 552 12.07 3.20 15.55
N VAL A 553 11.37 4.25 15.14
CA VAL A 553 10.48 5.08 15.96
C VAL A 553 9.06 4.84 15.47
N ALA A 554 8.26 4.16 16.29
CA ALA A 554 6.85 3.93 16.01
C ALA A 554 6.07 5.26 16.06
N GLY A 555 5.11 5.41 15.13
CA GLY A 555 4.10 6.48 15.20
C GLY A 555 2.80 5.99 15.86
N GLU A 556 1.67 6.46 15.34
CA GLU A 556 0.36 5.93 15.70
C GLU A 556 0.33 4.41 15.50
N ASN A 557 -0.28 3.69 16.44
CA ASN A 557 -0.38 2.25 16.33
C ASN A 557 -1.53 1.69 17.17
N SER A 558 -1.96 0.49 16.84
CA SER A 558 -3.06 -0.22 17.49
C SER A 558 -2.76 -1.70 17.65
N PHE A 559 -3.36 -2.32 18.69
CA PHE A 559 -3.36 -3.76 18.88
C PHE A 559 -4.52 -4.40 18.11
N PRO A 560 -4.40 -5.64 17.62
CA PRO A 560 -5.51 -6.34 17.00
C PRO A 560 -6.60 -6.69 18.03
N PHE A 561 -7.85 -6.30 17.75
CA PHE A 561 -8.98 -6.56 18.64
C PHE A 561 -9.71 -7.87 18.35
N ALA A 562 -9.52 -8.46 17.16
CA ALA A 562 -10.01 -9.80 16.90
C ALA A 562 -9.46 -10.81 17.94
N TRP A 563 -10.31 -11.75 18.38
CA TRP A 563 -9.93 -12.73 19.39
C TRP A 563 -8.67 -13.52 19.00
N PRO A 564 -7.73 -13.81 19.91
CA PRO A 564 -6.45 -14.45 19.57
C PRO A 564 -6.56 -15.76 18.78
N ASP A 565 -7.57 -16.58 19.04
CA ASP A 565 -7.80 -17.85 18.37
C ASP A 565 -8.67 -17.74 17.10
N SER A 566 -9.09 -16.52 16.71
CA SER A 566 -9.89 -16.30 15.51
C SER A 566 -9.14 -16.67 14.25
N TRP A 567 -9.88 -17.04 13.20
CA TRP A 567 -9.28 -17.37 11.92
C TRP A 567 -8.51 -16.19 11.30
N ILE A 568 -9.00 -14.96 11.49
CA ILE A 568 -8.28 -13.78 10.99
C ILE A 568 -6.89 -13.65 11.64
N ARG A 569 -6.78 -13.88 12.97
CA ARG A 569 -5.51 -13.84 13.71
C ARG A 569 -4.56 -15.00 13.31
N LYS A 570 -5.11 -16.15 12.87
CA LYS A 570 -4.32 -17.27 12.33
C LYS A 570 -3.82 -17.00 10.92
N ARG A 571 -4.67 -16.40 10.07
CA ARG A 571 -4.31 -16.02 8.67
C ARG A 571 -3.37 -14.82 8.62
N ALA A 572 -3.67 -13.78 9.39
CA ALA A 572 -2.87 -12.57 9.52
C ALA A 572 -1.96 -12.60 10.75
N GLY A 573 -1.29 -13.71 11.01
CA GLY A 573 -0.53 -13.90 12.25
C GLY A 573 0.56 -12.86 12.52
N PHE A 574 0.99 -12.11 11.51
CA PHE A 574 1.94 -11.00 11.61
C PHE A 574 1.43 -9.86 12.52
N VAL A 575 0.11 -9.68 12.68
CA VAL A 575 -0.47 -8.64 13.54
C VAL A 575 -0.27 -8.91 15.04
N ASN A 576 0.21 -10.12 15.41
CA ASN A 576 0.40 -10.51 16.81
C ASN A 576 1.58 -9.80 17.50
N ALA A 577 2.49 -9.20 16.74
CA ALA A 577 3.54 -8.33 17.25
C ALA A 577 3.74 -7.14 16.32
N HIS A 578 4.17 -5.99 16.88
CA HIS A 578 4.47 -4.80 16.10
C HIS A 578 5.84 -4.89 15.42
N LEU A 579 6.80 -5.57 16.05
CA LEU A 579 8.08 -5.89 15.47
C LEU A 579 8.29 -7.40 15.46
N TRP A 580 8.74 -7.89 14.29
CA TRP A 580 9.37 -9.19 14.10
C TRP A 580 10.74 -8.95 13.48
N VAL A 581 11.71 -9.82 13.79
CA VAL A 581 13.02 -9.78 13.13
C VAL A 581 13.39 -11.20 12.73
N THR A 582 13.80 -11.35 11.48
CA THR A 582 14.29 -12.63 10.94
C THR A 582 15.69 -12.46 10.35
N PRO A 583 16.50 -13.51 10.23
CA PRO A 583 17.62 -13.48 9.30
C PRO A 583 17.10 -13.25 7.88
N TYR A 584 17.92 -12.62 7.04
CA TYR A 584 17.60 -12.48 5.62
C TYR A 584 17.40 -13.85 4.96
N GLU A 585 16.29 -14.01 4.26
CA GLU A 585 15.97 -15.19 3.47
C GLU A 585 15.24 -14.73 2.19
N PRO A 586 15.78 -14.97 0.98
CA PRO A 586 15.21 -14.47 -0.28
C PRO A 586 13.77 -14.92 -0.53
N SER A 587 13.36 -16.06 0.01
CA SER A 587 12.00 -16.60 -0.14
C SER A 587 10.99 -16.00 0.85
N GLN A 588 11.46 -15.31 1.91
CA GLN A 588 10.60 -14.70 2.93
C GLN A 588 10.32 -13.24 2.57
N MET A 589 9.27 -13.01 1.78
CA MET A 589 8.92 -11.68 1.27
C MET A 589 7.60 -11.14 1.83
N HIS A 590 6.66 -12.01 2.19
CA HIS A 590 5.29 -11.61 2.54
C HIS A 590 4.90 -12.12 3.92
N ALA A 591 4.54 -11.21 4.82
CA ALA A 591 4.35 -11.46 6.25
C ALA A 591 3.29 -12.52 6.58
N ALA A 592 2.26 -12.69 5.74
CA ALA A 592 1.22 -13.71 5.87
C ALA A 592 1.49 -14.98 5.02
N GLY A 593 2.68 -15.09 4.39
CA GLY A 593 2.98 -16.11 3.39
C GLY A 593 2.62 -15.65 1.97
N PHE A 594 2.99 -16.48 0.98
CA PHE A 594 2.81 -16.09 -0.42
C PHE A 594 1.34 -16.24 -0.88
N TYR A 595 0.66 -17.32 -0.53
CA TYR A 595 -0.71 -17.61 -0.94
C TYR A 595 -1.68 -17.40 0.22
N VAL A 596 -2.20 -16.17 0.36
CA VAL A 596 -3.12 -15.79 1.45
C VAL A 596 -4.59 -16.01 1.12
N ASN A 597 -4.95 -16.00 -0.18
CA ASN A 597 -6.34 -16.22 -0.60
C ASN A 597 -6.80 -17.61 -0.19
N GLN A 598 -7.90 -17.68 0.55
CA GLN A 598 -8.44 -18.90 1.17
C GLN A 598 -7.44 -19.71 2.02
N SER A 599 -6.33 -19.09 2.46
CA SER A 599 -5.34 -19.75 3.33
C SER A 599 -5.93 -20.08 4.70
N LYS A 600 -5.55 -21.22 5.23
CA LYS A 600 -5.87 -21.65 6.60
C LYS A 600 -4.94 -21.02 7.66
N GLY A 601 -4.00 -20.18 7.24
CA GLY A 601 -2.88 -19.73 8.06
C GLY A 601 -1.78 -20.81 8.14
N GLY A 602 -0.83 -20.62 9.05
CA GLY A 602 0.29 -21.54 9.24
C GLY A 602 1.47 -21.29 8.32
N ASP A 603 1.51 -20.14 7.65
CA ASP A 603 2.65 -19.61 6.89
C ASP A 603 2.98 -18.19 7.36
N GLY A 604 4.00 -17.58 6.78
CA GLY A 604 4.43 -16.24 7.13
C GLY A 604 5.23 -16.16 8.43
N LEU A 605 5.28 -14.97 9.01
CA LEU A 605 6.12 -14.65 10.17
C LEU A 605 5.94 -15.61 11.36
N PRO A 606 4.72 -15.97 11.78
CA PRO A 606 4.58 -16.91 12.90
C PRO A 606 5.16 -18.29 12.65
N ALA A 607 5.08 -18.78 11.42
CA ALA A 607 5.65 -20.08 11.06
C ALA A 607 7.18 -20.02 10.94
N TRP A 608 7.70 -19.00 10.27
CA TRP A 608 9.13 -18.85 10.02
C TRP A 608 9.92 -18.68 11.32
N THR A 609 9.39 -17.88 12.24
CA THR A 609 10.07 -17.58 13.53
C THR A 609 10.03 -18.72 14.54
N GLN A 610 9.26 -19.79 14.28
CA GLN A 610 9.36 -21.04 15.08
C GLN A 610 10.73 -21.70 15.00
N ALA A 611 11.50 -21.42 13.95
CA ALA A 611 12.86 -21.91 13.79
C ALA A 611 13.84 -21.32 14.82
N MET A 612 13.47 -20.23 15.52
CA MET A 612 14.28 -19.60 16.56
C MET A 612 15.71 -19.26 16.10
N ARG A 613 15.87 -18.91 14.82
CA ARG A 613 17.18 -18.64 14.23
C ARG A 613 17.83 -17.44 14.90
N SER A 614 19.18 -17.42 14.95
CA SER A 614 19.91 -16.27 15.45
C SER A 614 19.77 -15.07 14.54
N ILE A 615 19.54 -13.91 15.15
CA ILE A 615 19.51 -12.58 14.50
C ILE A 615 20.63 -11.67 15.01
N GLU A 616 21.58 -12.22 15.76
CA GLU A 616 22.74 -11.50 16.28
C GLU A 616 23.87 -11.53 15.27
N ASN A 617 24.39 -10.36 14.88
CA ASN A 617 25.50 -10.19 13.93
C ASN A 617 25.23 -10.91 12.60
N ARG A 618 24.06 -10.67 12.02
CA ARG A 618 23.58 -11.32 10.80
C ARG A 618 23.09 -10.29 9.79
N ASP A 619 22.88 -10.73 8.58
CA ASP A 619 21.98 -10.09 7.63
C ASP A 619 20.55 -10.28 8.12
N ILE A 620 19.82 -9.20 8.42
CA ILE A 620 18.53 -9.24 9.12
C ILE A 620 17.46 -8.39 8.43
N VAL A 621 16.24 -8.88 8.54
CA VAL A 621 15.03 -8.18 8.07
C VAL A 621 14.15 -7.84 9.26
N LEU A 622 13.79 -6.57 9.39
CA LEU A 622 12.75 -6.11 10.29
C LEU A 622 11.41 -6.15 9.57
N TRP A 623 10.40 -6.61 10.27
CA TRP A 623 9.00 -6.60 9.84
C TRP A 623 8.23 -5.77 10.85
N TYR A 624 7.86 -4.56 10.43
CA TYR A 624 7.16 -3.63 11.30
C TYR A 624 5.69 -3.56 10.93
N THR A 625 4.82 -3.87 11.91
CA THR A 625 3.36 -3.78 11.75
C THR A 625 2.86 -2.48 12.37
N MET A 626 2.25 -1.63 11.55
CA MET A 626 1.51 -0.45 11.96
C MET A 626 0.01 -0.76 11.91
N GLY A 627 -0.70 -0.52 13.01
CA GLY A 627 -2.14 -0.73 13.13
C GLY A 627 -2.87 0.61 13.30
N ILE A 628 -3.98 0.77 12.59
CA ILE A 628 -4.88 1.91 12.71
C ILE A 628 -6.27 1.39 13.02
N THR A 629 -6.90 1.90 14.08
CA THR A 629 -8.28 1.55 14.44
C THR A 629 -9.21 2.64 13.94
N HIS A 630 -10.12 2.26 13.05
CA HIS A 630 -11.15 3.16 12.56
C HIS A 630 -12.49 2.87 13.20
N ILE A 631 -12.94 3.80 14.03
CA ILE A 631 -14.31 3.90 14.54
C ILE A 631 -14.99 4.98 13.72
N PRO A 632 -15.83 4.61 12.74
CA PRO A 632 -16.45 5.58 11.83
C PRO A 632 -17.28 6.63 12.56
N ARG A 633 -17.33 7.83 12.01
CA ARG A 633 -18.04 8.99 12.53
C ARG A 633 -18.82 9.69 11.41
N PRO A 634 -19.81 10.53 11.73
CA PRO A 634 -20.60 11.22 10.70
C PRO A 634 -19.77 12.01 9.69
N GLU A 635 -18.60 12.52 10.09
CA GLU A 635 -17.68 13.28 9.24
C GLU A 635 -16.98 12.41 8.18
N ASP A 636 -17.01 11.08 8.32
CA ASP A 636 -16.45 10.14 7.35
C ASP A 636 -17.43 9.87 6.18
N TRP A 637 -18.62 10.45 6.22
CA TRP A 637 -19.60 10.36 5.15
C TRP A 637 -19.79 11.71 4.46
N PRO A 638 -19.97 11.79 3.12
CA PRO A 638 -19.98 10.68 2.14
C PRO A 638 -18.61 10.20 1.70
N VAL A 639 -17.55 10.95 1.95
CA VAL A 639 -16.14 10.62 1.69
C VAL A 639 -15.31 11.00 2.90
N MET A 640 -14.38 10.15 3.29
CA MET A 640 -13.55 10.33 4.47
C MET A 640 -12.53 11.46 4.27
N PRO A 641 -12.40 12.38 5.25
CA PRO A 641 -11.20 13.20 5.33
C PRO A 641 -9.97 12.31 5.46
N VAL A 642 -8.86 12.76 4.87
CA VAL A 642 -7.59 12.03 4.96
C VAL A 642 -7.18 11.81 6.42
N HIS A 643 -6.85 10.56 6.75
CA HIS A 643 -6.07 10.18 7.93
C HIS A 643 -4.68 9.75 7.48
N SER A 644 -3.62 10.21 8.17
CA SER A 644 -2.25 9.79 7.89
C SER A 644 -1.57 9.28 9.15
N ALA A 645 -0.78 8.22 9.00
CA ALA A 645 0.08 7.68 10.04
C ALA A 645 1.45 7.35 9.44
N SER A 646 2.50 7.45 10.25
CA SER A 646 3.86 7.17 9.78
C SER A 646 4.71 6.50 10.86
N PHE A 647 5.81 5.88 10.42
CA PHE A 647 6.93 5.50 11.28
C PHE A 647 8.23 5.99 10.65
N LYS A 648 9.30 6.05 11.46
CA LYS A 648 10.61 6.54 11.02
C LYS A 648 11.72 5.59 11.40
N VAL A 649 12.75 5.51 10.55
CA VAL A 649 14.06 5.00 10.92
C VAL A 649 15.04 6.18 10.97
N VAL A 650 15.55 6.47 12.16
CA VAL A 650 16.28 7.69 12.50
C VAL A 650 17.74 7.35 12.83
N PRO A 651 18.73 8.07 12.31
CA PRO A 651 20.13 7.85 12.68
C PRO A 651 20.34 7.89 14.19
N ASN A 652 21.07 6.92 14.73
CA ASN A 652 21.41 6.84 16.15
C ASN A 652 22.86 6.39 16.30
N GLY A 653 23.76 7.35 16.36
CA GLY A 653 25.21 7.12 16.32
C GLY A 653 25.75 6.77 14.93
N PHE A 654 24.95 6.84 13.87
CA PHE A 654 25.37 6.64 12.49
C PHE A 654 26.33 7.76 12.06
N PHE A 655 26.03 9.00 12.36
CA PHE A 655 26.87 10.15 12.11
C PHE A 655 27.68 10.55 13.35
N ALA A 656 28.84 11.19 13.15
CA ALA A 656 29.68 11.69 14.25
C ALA A 656 29.12 12.99 14.88
N GLN A 657 28.29 13.71 14.17
CA GLN A 657 27.61 14.95 14.59
C GLN A 657 26.36 15.16 13.74
N ASN A 658 25.62 16.25 13.97
CA ASN A 658 24.46 16.59 13.16
C ASN A 658 24.86 16.71 11.67
N PRO A 659 24.36 15.84 10.78
CA PRO A 659 24.81 15.79 9.37
C PRO A 659 24.38 16.99 8.53
N VAL A 660 23.49 17.85 9.02
CA VAL A 660 22.93 19.00 8.30
C VAL A 660 23.54 20.34 8.72
N LEU A 661 24.70 20.32 9.39
CA LEU A 661 25.44 21.54 9.73
C LEU A 661 26.13 22.19 8.52
N ASP A 662 26.30 21.45 7.44
CA ASP A 662 26.90 21.90 6.17
C ASP A 662 25.90 22.65 5.26
N LEU A 663 24.63 22.66 5.62
CA LEU A 663 23.63 23.39 4.83
C LEU A 663 23.79 24.91 4.98
N PRO A 664 23.77 25.67 3.88
CA PRO A 664 23.89 27.12 3.90
C PRO A 664 22.68 27.78 4.59
N HIS A 665 22.85 29.07 4.93
CA HIS A 665 21.79 29.88 5.51
C HIS A 665 20.61 30.09 4.56
#